data_f443deaf8c0ee5ca61dc1532207e1eb7
#
_entry.id   f443deaf8c0ee5ca61dc1532207e1eb7
#
_cell.length_a   1.000
_cell.length_b   1.000
_cell.length_c   1.000
_cell.angle_alpha   90.00
_cell.angle_beta   90.00
_cell.angle_gamma   90.00
#
_symmetry.space_group_name_H-M   'P 1'
#
loop_
_entity.id
_entity.type
_entity.pdbx_description
1 polymer ?
#
loop_
_entity_poly.entity_id
_entity_poly.type
_entity_poly.pdbx_seq_one_letter_code
_entity_poly.pdbx_strand_id
1 'polypeptide(L)'
;MAPEQLEGREADARSDLFAFGAVLYEMATGRKAFSGGSKASLISAIMTVEPPPISSLQPASPPALDRVIGICLAKDPENRWQNARDLGRELRFVAEGGAHGPALTTTSAPGRGRAPRAAVLALAAGAALLAGVLGGAALRGWSTPPARPALMRLSLTRPEGTNLVSTLAVSPDGQRVALAAVGESGVSQIWIRPIGAPVATPLAGTDGAQFPFWSPDARSVAFYSDGKLRRVGIAGGDVQPLADITDFRGGAWGSRGDILFTTTANEGLFRVAESGGAVTRVTTLDGGRQEETHRWPSFLPDGRRFLFLVVGREPGIYLASLDGKERRRILPDVVSAAIYAPPGSLLYTTGQSLLARGFDPATGELRGDPQPIAEEVWRDPIIWGETAFSASANGVVVYRAGAGGETQLTWFDRAGGSLGTAGPPGSLSEPSFDPRMTKVVVTHIDGDTGRQDLWIHDLVRGGLARFAGGSGVSGAQTPLWSADGASVVYSGTRGDGWALLRRTVADAGGVEETLMQETSGIFADDWSSDGRYVLYEKVADGSKYDLWTRDLLTRQSLPLLTTEFNEYHSTLSPDGHHVAYVSDESGRGEVYVQGFPHAGTKWAISSGGGDQPRWRQDGKELFFLAPNSTLMSVEVAAGPSGFEASAPKKLFSTNLPQLTVIGMRNSYLVADNGRRFLVMVVPATESDVQVVLNWPEALRRD
;
A
#
# COMPACT_ATOMS: atom_id res chain seq x y z
N MET A 1 -15.85 -0.24 35.71
CA MET A 1 -15.11 -0.61 36.94
C MET A 1 -15.98 -1.56 37.74
N ALA A 2 -15.41 -2.65 38.21
CA ALA A 2 -16.11 -3.63 39.07
C ALA A 2 -16.01 -3.23 40.56
N PRO A 3 -16.86 -3.79 41.46
CA PRO A 3 -16.87 -3.46 42.89
C PRO A 3 -15.50 -3.53 43.57
N GLU A 4 -14.74 -4.60 43.35
CA GLU A 4 -13.39 -4.81 43.91
C GLU A 4 -12.38 -3.73 43.45
N GLN A 5 -12.51 -3.22 42.24
CA GLN A 5 -11.69 -2.10 41.75
C GLN A 5 -12.01 -0.78 42.45
N LEU A 6 -13.26 -0.60 42.81
CA LEU A 6 -13.71 0.58 43.57
C LEU A 6 -13.29 0.51 45.03
N GLU A 7 -13.12 -0.69 45.58
CA GLU A 7 -12.59 -0.94 46.93
C GLU A 7 -11.05 -0.94 46.99
N GLY A 8 -10.37 -0.79 45.87
CA GLY A 8 -8.92 -0.81 45.81
C GLY A 8 -8.30 -2.21 45.98
N ARG A 9 -9.08 -3.26 45.77
CA ARG A 9 -8.62 -4.64 45.77
C ARG A 9 -7.99 -4.99 44.42
N GLU A 10 -7.20 -6.05 44.38
CA GLU A 10 -6.57 -6.54 43.15
C GLU A 10 -7.64 -7.01 42.15
N ALA A 11 -7.55 -6.51 40.93
CA ALA A 11 -8.45 -6.84 39.83
C ALA A 11 -7.93 -8.06 39.07
N ASP A 12 -8.82 -9.01 38.77
CA ASP A 12 -8.53 -10.16 37.94
C ASP A 12 -9.47 -10.25 36.70
N ALA A 13 -9.41 -11.33 35.93
CA ALA A 13 -10.25 -11.55 34.77
C ALA A 13 -11.77 -11.49 35.06
N ARG A 14 -12.19 -11.69 36.30
CA ARG A 14 -13.59 -11.62 36.74
C ARG A 14 -14.10 -10.18 36.83
N SER A 15 -13.21 -9.20 36.99
CA SER A 15 -13.52 -7.78 36.87
C SER A 15 -13.96 -7.40 35.46
N ASP A 16 -13.34 -7.98 34.44
CA ASP A 16 -13.71 -7.80 33.04
C ASP A 16 -15.05 -8.48 32.73
N LEU A 17 -15.35 -9.63 33.36
CA LEU A 17 -16.65 -10.30 33.20
C LEU A 17 -17.79 -9.49 33.86
N PHE A 18 -17.52 -8.76 34.93
CA PHE A 18 -18.49 -7.80 35.49
C PHE A 18 -18.76 -6.64 34.52
N ALA A 19 -17.70 -6.05 33.96
CA ALA A 19 -17.83 -4.98 32.97
C ALA A 19 -18.58 -5.47 31.71
N PHE A 20 -18.28 -6.66 31.24
CA PHE A 20 -18.99 -7.31 30.12
C PHE A 20 -20.49 -7.49 30.44
N GLY A 21 -20.83 -7.96 31.66
CA GLY A 21 -22.22 -8.10 32.11
C GLY A 21 -22.98 -6.78 32.09
N ALA A 22 -22.33 -5.68 32.47
CA ALA A 22 -22.95 -4.34 32.44
C ALA A 22 -23.23 -3.87 31.00
N VAL A 23 -22.31 -4.13 30.08
CA VAL A 23 -22.48 -3.85 28.62
C VAL A 23 -23.60 -4.71 28.07
N LEU A 24 -23.60 -6.00 28.34
CA LEU A 24 -24.62 -6.94 27.86
C LEU A 24 -26.02 -6.58 28.37
N TYR A 25 -26.11 -6.11 29.61
CA TYR A 25 -27.35 -5.60 30.18
C TYR A 25 -27.86 -4.37 29.40
N GLU A 26 -26.97 -3.40 29.16
CA GLU A 26 -27.30 -2.18 28.40
C GLU A 26 -27.71 -2.49 26.97
N MET A 27 -27.01 -3.43 26.31
CA MET A 27 -27.38 -3.91 24.97
C MET A 27 -28.77 -4.57 24.93
N ALA A 28 -29.10 -5.36 25.93
CA ALA A 28 -30.38 -6.08 26.00
C ALA A 28 -31.57 -5.20 26.38
N THR A 29 -31.35 -4.16 27.20
CA THR A 29 -32.43 -3.35 27.77
C THR A 29 -32.51 -1.91 27.25
N GLY A 30 -31.44 -1.42 26.59
CA GLY A 30 -31.27 -0.01 26.22
C GLY A 30 -31.04 0.91 27.43
N ARG A 31 -30.81 0.34 28.64
CA ARG A 31 -30.62 1.08 29.89
C ARG A 31 -29.35 0.63 30.59
N LYS A 32 -28.63 1.57 31.20
CA LYS A 32 -27.45 1.24 31.99
C LYS A 32 -27.81 0.36 33.19
N ALA A 33 -27.01 -0.67 33.45
CA ALA A 33 -27.16 -1.55 34.61
C ALA A 33 -27.09 -0.76 35.93
N PHE A 34 -26.25 0.26 35.98
CA PHE A 34 -26.07 1.14 37.13
C PHE A 34 -26.12 2.60 36.70
N SER A 35 -26.83 3.44 37.43
CA SER A 35 -26.95 4.86 37.17
C SER A 35 -26.94 5.66 38.47
N GLY A 36 -26.46 6.90 38.41
CA GLY A 36 -26.43 7.81 39.57
C GLY A 36 -26.29 9.26 39.12
N GLY A 37 -26.91 10.17 39.83
CA GLY A 37 -26.87 11.62 39.56
C GLY A 37 -25.52 12.28 39.89
N SER A 38 -24.61 11.58 40.55
CA SER A 38 -23.25 12.00 40.84
C SER A 38 -22.29 10.82 40.78
N LYS A 39 -20.96 11.08 40.71
CA LYS A 39 -19.94 10.05 40.76
C LYS A 39 -20.06 9.17 42.03
N ALA A 40 -20.35 9.77 43.18
CA ALA A 40 -20.50 9.05 44.43
C ALA A 40 -21.75 8.13 44.43
N SER A 41 -22.87 8.61 43.89
CA SER A 41 -24.11 7.80 43.81
C SER A 41 -23.98 6.67 42.79
N LEU A 42 -23.23 6.86 41.71
CA LEU A 42 -22.93 5.80 40.76
C LEU A 42 -22.02 4.71 41.38
N ILE A 43 -21.00 5.09 42.13
CA ILE A 43 -20.14 4.17 42.89
C ILE A 43 -20.98 3.36 43.89
N SER A 44 -21.85 4.03 44.66
CA SER A 44 -22.77 3.36 45.59
C SER A 44 -23.68 2.37 44.87
N ALA A 45 -24.23 2.74 43.72
CA ALA A 45 -25.08 1.85 42.92
C ALA A 45 -24.32 0.60 42.44
N ILE A 46 -23.09 0.75 42.00
CA ILE A 46 -22.25 -0.37 41.58
C ILE A 46 -21.95 -1.32 42.74
N MET A 47 -21.78 -0.78 43.94
CA MET A 47 -21.45 -1.56 45.14
C MET A 47 -22.65 -2.30 45.72
N THR A 48 -23.85 -1.71 45.67
CA THR A 48 -24.98 -2.19 46.49
C THR A 48 -26.24 -2.52 45.73
N VAL A 49 -26.46 -1.97 44.53
CA VAL A 49 -27.71 -2.15 43.78
C VAL A 49 -27.62 -3.35 42.84
N GLU A 50 -28.62 -4.21 42.84
CA GLU A 50 -28.85 -5.24 41.84
C GLU A 50 -29.74 -4.66 40.73
N PRO A 51 -29.32 -4.71 39.46
CA PRO A 51 -30.15 -4.25 38.35
C PRO A 51 -31.41 -5.12 38.22
N PRO A 52 -32.55 -4.53 37.80
CA PRO A 52 -33.75 -5.31 37.52
C PRO A 52 -33.50 -6.41 36.50
N PRO A 53 -34.18 -7.58 36.59
CA PRO A 53 -34.08 -8.61 35.60
C PRO A 53 -34.42 -8.08 34.19
N ILE A 54 -33.70 -8.51 33.19
CA ILE A 54 -33.91 -8.08 31.77
C ILE A 54 -35.33 -8.40 31.34
N SER A 55 -35.84 -9.58 31.71
CA SER A 55 -37.21 -10.01 31.41
C SER A 55 -38.29 -9.07 31.94
N SER A 56 -38.00 -8.30 33.01
CA SER A 56 -38.92 -7.29 33.51
C SER A 56 -38.97 -6.02 32.66
N LEU A 57 -37.92 -5.74 31.89
CA LEU A 57 -37.79 -4.56 31.02
C LEU A 57 -38.03 -4.93 29.53
N GLN A 58 -37.68 -6.14 29.17
CA GLN A 58 -37.79 -6.71 27.83
C GLN A 58 -38.38 -8.13 27.92
N PRO A 59 -39.71 -8.28 27.98
CA PRO A 59 -40.38 -9.58 28.16
C PRO A 59 -40.10 -10.62 27.06
N ALA A 60 -39.58 -10.17 25.91
CA ALA A 60 -39.20 -11.04 24.82
C ALA A 60 -37.80 -11.68 25.00
N SER A 61 -37.03 -11.28 26.01
CA SER A 61 -35.69 -11.80 26.27
C SER A 61 -35.76 -13.22 26.83
N PRO A 62 -34.85 -14.14 26.37
CA PRO A 62 -34.80 -15.49 26.92
C PRO A 62 -34.55 -15.46 28.44
N PRO A 63 -35.32 -16.21 29.28
CA PRO A 63 -35.08 -16.25 30.71
C PRO A 63 -33.69 -16.71 31.12
N ALA A 64 -33.06 -17.51 30.31
CA ALA A 64 -31.65 -17.94 30.50
C ALA A 64 -30.67 -16.76 30.45
N LEU A 65 -30.97 -15.70 29.68
CA LEU A 65 -30.14 -14.50 29.59
C LEU A 65 -30.13 -13.68 30.89
N ASP A 66 -31.28 -13.62 31.63
CA ASP A 66 -31.33 -13.03 32.97
C ASP A 66 -30.34 -13.69 33.92
N ARG A 67 -30.30 -15.01 33.91
CA ARG A 67 -29.38 -15.77 34.74
C ARG A 67 -27.90 -15.50 34.34
N VAL A 68 -27.59 -15.51 33.07
CA VAL A 68 -26.24 -15.28 32.61
C VAL A 68 -25.72 -13.92 33.02
N ILE A 69 -26.53 -12.87 32.84
CA ILE A 69 -26.16 -11.49 33.19
C ILE A 69 -26.15 -11.30 34.69
N GLY A 70 -27.10 -11.87 35.43
CA GLY A 70 -27.11 -11.80 36.90
C GLY A 70 -25.84 -12.36 37.53
N ILE A 71 -25.32 -13.50 36.98
CA ILE A 71 -24.03 -14.08 37.42
C ILE A 71 -22.87 -13.15 37.08
N CYS A 72 -22.85 -12.51 35.91
CA CYS A 72 -21.80 -11.55 35.55
C CYS A 72 -21.78 -10.35 36.52
N LEU A 73 -22.97 -9.85 36.93
CA LEU A 73 -23.15 -8.65 37.75
C LEU A 73 -23.13 -8.92 39.25
N ALA A 74 -22.87 -10.16 39.72
CA ALA A 74 -22.72 -10.48 41.12
C ALA A 74 -21.61 -9.61 41.75
N LYS A 75 -21.89 -9.10 42.98
CA LYS A 75 -20.97 -8.17 43.64
C LYS A 75 -19.68 -8.85 44.09
N ASP A 76 -19.79 -10.06 44.63
CA ASP A 76 -18.65 -10.90 44.99
C ASP A 76 -18.08 -11.60 43.76
N PRO A 77 -16.77 -11.46 43.43
CA PRO A 77 -16.10 -12.14 42.31
C PRO A 77 -16.22 -13.67 42.36
N GLU A 78 -16.34 -14.28 43.55
CA GLU A 78 -16.48 -15.74 43.67
C GLU A 78 -17.85 -16.25 43.15
N ASN A 79 -18.84 -15.39 43.15
CA ASN A 79 -20.20 -15.70 42.64
C ASN A 79 -20.38 -15.38 41.17
N ARG A 80 -19.33 -14.93 40.47
CA ARG A 80 -19.33 -14.66 39.02
C ARG A 80 -18.87 -15.86 38.21
N TRP A 81 -19.03 -15.76 36.88
CA TRP A 81 -18.34 -16.67 35.96
C TRP A 81 -16.82 -16.63 36.21
N GLN A 82 -16.19 -17.80 36.30
CA GLN A 82 -14.79 -17.88 36.67
C GLN A 82 -13.84 -17.69 35.48
N ASN A 83 -14.36 -17.87 34.27
CA ASN A 83 -13.60 -17.57 33.04
C ASN A 83 -14.54 -17.23 31.86
N ALA A 84 -14.00 -16.54 30.87
CA ALA A 84 -14.73 -16.09 29.67
C ALA A 84 -15.18 -17.26 28.76
N ARG A 85 -14.51 -18.42 28.84
CA ARG A 85 -14.86 -19.59 28.01
C ARG A 85 -16.18 -20.20 28.45
N ASP A 86 -16.40 -20.31 29.74
CA ASP A 86 -17.65 -20.87 30.29
C ASP A 86 -18.81 -19.92 30.05
N LEU A 87 -18.62 -18.64 30.26
CA LEU A 87 -19.59 -17.61 29.85
C LEU A 87 -19.94 -17.70 28.35
N GLY A 88 -18.95 -17.84 27.49
CA GLY A 88 -19.15 -17.95 26.05
C GLY A 88 -19.88 -19.22 25.61
N ARG A 89 -19.76 -20.34 26.37
CA ARG A 89 -20.56 -21.56 26.14
C ARG A 89 -22.02 -21.35 26.52
N GLU A 90 -22.27 -20.74 27.65
CA GLU A 90 -23.63 -20.48 28.13
C GLU A 90 -24.37 -19.50 27.22
N LEU A 91 -23.71 -18.43 26.75
CA LEU A 91 -24.27 -17.50 25.78
C LEU A 91 -24.62 -18.18 24.45
N ARG A 92 -23.78 -19.11 23.96
CA ARG A 92 -24.10 -19.91 22.77
C ARG A 92 -25.31 -20.81 23.00
N PHE A 93 -25.38 -21.48 24.16
CA PHE A 93 -26.54 -22.30 24.52
C PHE A 93 -27.83 -21.46 24.56
N VAL A 94 -27.78 -20.27 25.12
CA VAL A 94 -28.93 -19.32 25.11
C VAL A 94 -29.29 -18.93 23.66
N ALA A 95 -28.32 -18.65 22.82
CA ALA A 95 -28.52 -18.26 21.42
C ALA A 95 -29.08 -19.41 20.54
N GLU A 96 -28.75 -20.65 20.86
CA GLU A 96 -29.23 -21.87 20.18
C GLU A 96 -30.63 -22.33 20.62
N GLY A 97 -31.30 -21.54 21.44
CA GLY A 97 -32.69 -21.80 21.87
C GLY A 97 -32.82 -22.85 22.98
N GLY A 98 -31.78 -23.02 23.79
CA GLY A 98 -31.77 -23.95 24.93
C GLY A 98 -32.73 -23.54 26.06
N ALA A 99 -34.04 -23.77 25.89
CA ALA A 99 -35.06 -23.60 26.90
C ALA A 99 -35.89 -24.90 27.04
N HIS A 100 -35.33 -25.85 27.74
CA HIS A 100 -36.18 -26.95 28.33
C HIS A 100 -35.84 -27.02 29.81
N GLY A 101 -36.56 -26.23 30.59
CA GLY A 101 -36.68 -26.45 32.04
C GLY A 101 -37.52 -27.68 32.32
N PRO A 102 -37.25 -28.48 33.39
CA PRO A 102 -38.01 -29.68 33.72
C PRO A 102 -39.45 -29.33 34.08
N ALA A 103 -40.40 -29.93 33.38
CA ALA A 103 -41.82 -29.84 33.69
C ALA A 103 -42.08 -30.50 35.05
N LEU A 104 -42.54 -29.73 36.00
CA LEU A 104 -43.13 -30.25 37.25
C LEU A 104 -44.45 -30.91 36.92
N THR A 105 -44.48 -32.25 36.98
CA THR A 105 -45.68 -33.05 36.93
C THR A 105 -46.49 -32.89 38.23
N THR A 106 -47.66 -32.30 38.16
CA THR A 106 -48.68 -32.44 39.22
C THR A 106 -49.78 -33.37 38.66
N THR A 107 -49.85 -34.55 39.26
CA THR A 107 -50.93 -35.48 39.14
C THR A 107 -52.14 -35.03 39.97
N SER A 108 -53.30 -34.96 39.34
CA SER A 108 -54.58 -35.30 40.02
C SER A 108 -55.68 -35.60 38.99
N ALA A 109 -56.32 -36.73 39.18
CA ALA A 109 -57.40 -37.28 38.39
C ALA A 109 -58.79 -36.89 39.03
N PRO A 110 -59.95 -37.47 38.62
CA PRO A 110 -60.78 -36.98 37.49
C PRO A 110 -62.18 -36.53 38.00
N GLY A 111 -62.76 -35.61 37.30
CA GLY A 111 -64.16 -35.24 37.48
C GLY A 111 -64.89 -35.16 36.14
N ARG A 112 -65.81 -36.11 35.90
CA ARG A 112 -66.70 -36.10 34.75
C ARG A 112 -67.77 -35.02 34.89
N GLY A 113 -67.76 -34.05 33.99
CA GLY A 113 -68.83 -33.08 33.80
C GLY A 113 -69.07 -32.83 32.32
N ARG A 114 -70.23 -33.18 31.82
CA ARG A 114 -70.65 -32.89 30.42
C ARG A 114 -70.81 -31.40 30.22
N ALA A 115 -69.97 -30.83 29.39
CA ALA A 115 -70.09 -29.43 28.96
C ALA A 115 -71.02 -29.29 27.74
N PRO A 116 -71.83 -28.23 27.63
CA PRO A 116 -72.76 -28.00 26.52
C PRO A 116 -71.98 -27.67 25.21
N ARG A 117 -72.50 -28.15 24.09
CA ARG A 117 -71.92 -28.02 22.74
C ARG A 117 -71.51 -26.59 22.34
N ALA A 118 -72.08 -25.55 22.97
CA ALA A 118 -71.72 -24.17 22.73
C ALA A 118 -70.32 -23.78 23.28
N ALA A 119 -69.84 -24.42 24.36
CA ALA A 119 -68.51 -24.16 24.92
C ALA A 119 -67.37 -24.79 24.06
N VAL A 120 -67.64 -25.90 23.39
CA VAL A 120 -66.69 -26.57 22.50
C VAL A 120 -66.45 -25.74 21.21
N LEU A 121 -67.51 -25.11 20.68
CA LEU A 121 -67.37 -24.22 19.50
C LEU A 121 -66.66 -22.91 19.85
N ALA A 122 -66.89 -22.35 21.07
CA ALA A 122 -66.16 -21.16 21.52
C ALA A 122 -64.68 -21.45 21.78
N LEU A 123 -64.35 -22.63 22.35
CA LEU A 123 -62.96 -23.07 22.53
C LEU A 123 -62.26 -23.37 21.20
N ALA A 124 -62.95 -23.96 20.24
CA ALA A 124 -62.43 -24.24 18.90
C ALA A 124 -62.18 -22.91 18.12
N ALA A 125 -63.10 -21.94 18.22
CA ALA A 125 -62.90 -20.61 17.62
C ALA A 125 -61.77 -19.82 18.30
N GLY A 126 -61.64 -19.90 19.63
CA GLY A 126 -60.54 -19.31 20.37
C GLY A 126 -59.18 -19.93 20.02
N ALA A 127 -59.13 -21.29 19.91
CA ALA A 127 -57.94 -21.99 19.50
C ALA A 127 -57.52 -21.69 18.04
N ALA A 128 -58.49 -21.55 17.13
CA ALA A 128 -58.25 -21.15 15.75
C ALA A 128 -57.77 -19.73 15.62
N LEU A 129 -58.31 -18.81 16.44
CA LEU A 129 -57.82 -17.40 16.53
C LEU A 129 -56.44 -17.32 17.16
N LEU A 130 -56.15 -18.09 18.20
CA LEU A 130 -54.83 -18.20 18.80
C LEU A 130 -53.83 -18.82 17.85
N ALA A 131 -54.19 -19.86 17.11
CA ALA A 131 -53.37 -20.48 16.10
C ALA A 131 -53.12 -19.52 14.91
N GLY A 132 -54.11 -18.72 14.51
CA GLY A 132 -53.99 -17.67 13.51
C GLY A 132 -53.09 -16.54 13.95
N VAL A 133 -53.17 -16.11 15.21
CA VAL A 133 -52.29 -15.04 15.78
C VAL A 133 -50.88 -15.59 15.98
N LEU A 134 -50.72 -16.82 16.48
CA LEU A 134 -49.38 -17.46 16.62
C LEU A 134 -48.78 -17.80 15.27
N GLY A 135 -49.55 -18.27 14.29
CA GLY A 135 -49.11 -18.47 12.93
C GLY A 135 -48.74 -17.18 12.21
N GLY A 136 -49.55 -16.12 12.40
CA GLY A 136 -49.25 -14.77 11.89
C GLY A 136 -48.02 -14.15 12.53
N ALA A 137 -47.80 -14.37 13.83
CA ALA A 137 -46.60 -13.95 14.54
C ALA A 137 -45.36 -14.73 14.12
N ALA A 138 -45.48 -16.04 13.90
CA ALA A 138 -44.42 -16.89 13.37
C ALA A 138 -44.05 -16.51 11.92
N LEU A 139 -45.07 -16.27 11.06
CA LEU A 139 -44.83 -15.79 9.69
C LEU A 139 -44.22 -14.37 9.64
N ARG A 140 -44.60 -13.49 10.59
CA ARG A 140 -43.91 -12.19 10.72
C ARG A 140 -42.49 -12.32 11.26
N GLY A 141 -42.21 -13.25 12.15
CA GLY A 141 -40.85 -13.52 12.64
C GLY A 141 -39.96 -14.10 11.53
N TRP A 142 -40.53 -14.82 10.55
CA TRP A 142 -39.79 -15.33 9.37
C TRP A 142 -39.60 -14.25 8.29
N SER A 143 -40.34 -13.16 8.33
CA SER A 143 -40.26 -12.07 7.34
C SER A 143 -39.44 -10.88 7.82
N THR A 144 -38.85 -10.89 9.04
CA THR A 144 -37.83 -9.92 9.40
C THR A 144 -36.55 -10.30 8.66
N PRO A 145 -36.13 -9.51 7.67
CA PRO A 145 -34.84 -9.75 7.06
C PRO A 145 -33.76 -9.70 8.16
N PRO A 146 -32.74 -10.56 8.10
CA PRO A 146 -31.65 -10.53 9.08
C PRO A 146 -31.14 -9.10 9.20
N ALA A 147 -30.92 -8.65 10.43
CA ALA A 147 -30.39 -7.31 10.69
C ALA A 147 -29.12 -7.12 9.82
N ARG A 148 -29.15 -6.10 8.99
CA ARG A 148 -28.04 -5.82 8.09
C ARG A 148 -26.77 -5.56 8.93
N PRO A 149 -25.63 -6.14 8.53
CA PRO A 149 -24.38 -5.86 9.22
C PRO A 149 -24.06 -4.36 9.11
N ALA A 150 -23.80 -3.73 10.23
CA ALA A 150 -23.48 -2.30 10.28
C ALA A 150 -22.12 -2.03 9.61
N LEU A 151 -22.02 -0.90 8.90
CA LEU A 151 -20.74 -0.36 8.47
C LEU A 151 -19.87 -0.07 9.70
N MET A 152 -18.67 -0.65 9.77
CA MET A 152 -17.72 -0.38 10.85
C MET A 152 -16.38 0.07 10.28
N ARG A 153 -15.79 1.08 10.91
CA ARG A 153 -14.43 1.56 10.59
C ARG A 153 -13.54 1.33 11.79
N LEU A 154 -12.40 0.69 11.59
CA LEU A 154 -11.43 0.32 12.61
C LEU A 154 -10.05 0.79 12.16
N SER A 155 -9.21 1.18 13.11
CA SER A 155 -7.80 1.45 12.88
C SER A 155 -6.97 0.31 13.44
N LEU A 156 -6.06 -0.24 12.62
CA LEU A 156 -5.07 -1.22 13.04
C LEU A 156 -3.73 -0.52 13.15
N THR A 157 -3.15 -0.51 14.33
CA THR A 157 -1.80 -0.01 14.54
C THR A 157 -0.80 -0.87 13.76
N ARG A 158 0.20 -0.26 13.16
CA ARG A 158 1.33 -0.95 12.53
C ARG A 158 2.08 -1.81 13.57
N PRO A 159 2.88 -2.82 13.17
CA PRO A 159 3.74 -3.53 14.09
C PRO A 159 4.66 -2.55 14.83
N GLU A 160 4.83 -2.73 16.13
CA GLU A 160 5.62 -1.84 16.96
C GLU A 160 7.08 -1.72 16.47
N GLY A 161 7.62 -0.51 16.47
CA GLY A 161 8.98 -0.24 15.99
C GLY A 161 9.19 -0.41 14.47
N THR A 162 8.12 -0.46 13.67
CA THR A 162 8.23 -0.63 12.21
C THR A 162 7.63 0.53 11.43
N ASN A 163 8.04 0.65 10.16
CA ASN A 163 7.43 1.53 9.17
C ASN A 163 6.91 0.69 7.99
N LEU A 164 5.70 1.00 7.50
CA LEU A 164 5.14 0.36 6.32
C LEU A 164 5.87 0.85 5.06
N VAL A 165 6.26 -0.07 4.16
CA VAL A 165 7.13 0.27 3.01
C VAL A 165 6.48 0.05 1.66
N SER A 166 5.37 -0.67 1.55
CA SER A 166 4.68 -0.88 0.29
C SER A 166 3.17 -1.07 0.49
N THR A 167 2.51 -1.62 -0.52
CA THR A 167 1.11 -2.00 -0.45
C THR A 167 0.84 -3.02 0.66
N LEU A 168 -0.41 -3.12 1.03
CA LEU A 168 -0.93 -4.12 1.96
C LEU A 168 -1.98 -4.99 1.26
N ALA A 169 -2.24 -6.17 1.80
CA ALA A 169 -3.24 -7.07 1.23
C ALA A 169 -4.12 -7.71 2.31
N VAL A 170 -5.44 -7.58 2.18
CA VAL A 170 -6.38 -8.33 3.00
C VAL A 170 -6.57 -9.74 2.40
N SER A 171 -6.63 -10.75 3.26
CA SER A 171 -6.90 -12.11 2.83
C SER A 171 -8.29 -12.24 2.19
N PRO A 172 -8.49 -13.15 1.21
CA PRO A 172 -9.79 -13.37 0.56
C PRO A 172 -10.94 -13.64 1.52
N ASP A 173 -10.66 -14.28 2.67
CA ASP A 173 -11.63 -14.54 3.74
C ASP A 173 -11.86 -13.34 4.66
N GLY A 174 -11.18 -12.21 4.45
CA GLY A 174 -11.31 -10.98 5.23
C GLY A 174 -10.87 -11.07 6.67
N GLN A 175 -10.06 -12.07 7.04
CA GLN A 175 -9.67 -12.29 8.44
C GLN A 175 -8.28 -11.77 8.79
N ARG A 176 -7.40 -11.60 7.80
CA ARG A 176 -6.00 -11.22 8.01
C ARG A 176 -5.56 -10.13 7.03
N VAL A 177 -4.58 -9.36 7.44
CA VAL A 177 -3.88 -8.39 6.59
C VAL A 177 -2.41 -8.77 6.53
N ALA A 178 -1.86 -8.86 5.33
CA ALA A 178 -0.42 -8.95 5.10
C ALA A 178 0.13 -7.54 4.91
N LEU A 179 1.16 -7.19 5.64
CA LEU A 179 1.82 -5.88 5.67
C LEU A 179 3.30 -6.07 5.36
N ALA A 180 3.86 -5.28 4.46
CA ALA A 180 5.31 -5.18 4.33
C ALA A 180 5.81 -4.02 5.19
N ALA A 181 6.70 -4.30 6.14
CA ALA A 181 7.21 -3.31 7.07
C ALA A 181 8.69 -3.50 7.38
N VAL A 182 9.40 -2.39 7.59
CA VAL A 182 10.82 -2.32 7.96
C VAL A 182 10.92 -2.01 9.45
N GLY A 183 11.60 -2.88 10.18
CA GLY A 183 11.96 -2.68 11.58
C GLY A 183 13.34 -2.06 11.76
N GLU A 184 13.90 -2.16 12.99
CA GLU A 184 15.22 -1.62 13.35
C GLU A 184 16.38 -2.20 12.52
N SER A 185 16.23 -3.42 11.98
CA SER A 185 17.23 -4.05 11.12
C SER A 185 17.44 -3.33 9.79
N GLY A 186 16.51 -2.46 9.38
CA GLY A 186 16.49 -1.81 8.07
C GLY A 186 16.07 -2.75 6.92
N VAL A 187 15.69 -4.01 7.21
CA VAL A 187 15.23 -4.99 6.22
C VAL A 187 13.72 -5.13 6.31
N SER A 188 13.03 -5.05 5.17
CA SER A 188 11.58 -5.27 5.13
C SER A 188 11.25 -6.73 5.34
N GLN A 189 10.11 -6.99 5.98
CA GLN A 189 9.52 -8.32 6.17
C GLN A 189 8.00 -8.25 6.00
N ILE A 190 7.38 -9.38 5.68
CA ILE A 190 5.93 -9.49 5.71
C ILE A 190 5.47 -9.81 7.13
N TRP A 191 4.49 -9.05 7.59
CA TRP A 191 3.81 -9.24 8.85
C TRP A 191 2.38 -9.66 8.59
N ILE A 192 1.92 -10.69 9.29
CA ILE A 192 0.53 -11.15 9.22
C ILE A 192 -0.21 -10.64 10.46
N ARG A 193 -1.23 -9.81 10.21
CA ARG A 193 -2.09 -9.24 11.25
C ARG A 193 -3.51 -9.81 11.14
N PRO A 194 -3.98 -10.63 12.08
CA PRO A 194 -5.41 -10.96 12.17
C PRO A 194 -6.22 -9.69 12.52
N ILE A 195 -7.33 -9.43 11.83
CA ILE A 195 -8.14 -8.22 12.05
C ILE A 195 -8.69 -8.18 13.49
N GLY A 196 -9.03 -9.33 14.06
CA GLY A 196 -9.54 -9.43 15.44
C GLY A 196 -8.46 -9.56 16.53
N ALA A 197 -7.16 -9.44 16.21
CA ALA A 197 -6.09 -9.56 17.18
C ALA A 197 -5.27 -8.27 17.32
N PRO A 198 -4.73 -7.94 18.51
CA PRO A 198 -3.99 -6.70 18.72
C PRO A 198 -2.56 -6.72 18.15
N VAL A 199 -2.00 -7.88 17.80
CA VAL A 199 -0.59 -8.02 17.43
C VAL A 199 -0.44 -8.63 16.04
N ALA A 200 0.49 -8.08 15.25
CA ALA A 200 0.96 -8.67 14.00
C ALA A 200 2.18 -9.57 14.28
N THR A 201 2.36 -10.62 13.52
CA THR A 201 3.51 -11.53 13.61
C THR A 201 4.32 -11.51 12.33
N PRO A 202 5.68 -11.44 12.41
CA PRO A 202 6.52 -11.51 11.23
C PRO A 202 6.44 -12.93 10.62
N LEU A 203 6.40 -12.97 9.29
CA LEU A 203 6.41 -14.22 8.53
C LEU A 203 7.86 -14.59 8.20
N ALA A 204 8.32 -15.70 8.74
CA ALA A 204 9.71 -16.16 8.57
C ALA A 204 10.06 -16.40 7.09
N GLY A 205 11.29 -16.05 6.70
CA GLY A 205 11.82 -16.21 5.33
C GLY A 205 11.36 -15.14 4.35
N THR A 206 10.80 -14.03 4.85
CA THR A 206 10.34 -12.92 4.01
C THR A 206 11.23 -11.68 4.10
N ASP A 207 12.53 -11.88 4.34
CA ASP A 207 13.49 -10.78 4.36
C ASP A 207 13.57 -10.09 2.98
N GLY A 208 13.57 -8.76 2.97
CA GLY A 208 13.52 -7.96 1.75
C GLY A 208 12.16 -7.94 1.03
N ALA A 209 11.11 -8.54 1.62
CA ALA A 209 9.83 -8.70 0.96
C ALA A 209 9.05 -7.39 0.82
N GLN A 210 8.41 -7.23 -0.34
CA GLN A 210 7.54 -6.13 -0.71
C GLN A 210 6.33 -6.63 -1.51
N PHE A 211 5.29 -5.81 -1.65
CA PHE A 211 4.11 -6.07 -2.48
C PHE A 211 3.43 -7.41 -2.22
N PRO A 212 3.02 -7.71 -0.98
CA PRO A 212 2.37 -8.96 -0.67
C PRO A 212 1.01 -9.10 -1.35
N PHE A 213 0.68 -10.31 -1.83
CA PHE A 213 -0.65 -10.66 -2.28
C PHE A 213 -0.99 -12.12 -1.94
N TRP A 214 -2.26 -12.37 -1.65
CA TRP A 214 -2.71 -13.65 -1.13
C TRP A 214 -3.03 -14.68 -2.20
N SER A 215 -2.82 -15.96 -1.85
CA SER A 215 -3.46 -17.07 -2.57
C SER A 215 -4.99 -17.03 -2.37
N PRO A 216 -5.78 -17.50 -3.33
CA PRO A 216 -7.25 -17.50 -3.24
C PRO A 216 -7.81 -18.28 -2.02
N ASP A 217 -7.08 -19.26 -1.52
CA ASP A 217 -7.44 -20.07 -0.34
C ASP A 217 -6.99 -19.46 1.00
N ALA A 218 -6.37 -18.27 0.98
CA ALA A 218 -5.83 -17.54 2.13
C ALA A 218 -4.75 -18.32 2.94
N ARG A 219 -4.07 -19.31 2.32
CA ARG A 219 -3.06 -20.14 2.99
C ARG A 219 -1.62 -19.74 2.68
N SER A 220 -1.41 -18.97 1.61
CA SER A 220 -0.09 -18.53 1.18
C SER A 220 -0.10 -17.06 0.81
N VAL A 221 1.10 -16.45 0.87
CA VAL A 221 1.35 -15.09 0.39
C VAL A 221 2.45 -15.16 -0.66
N ALA A 222 2.24 -14.51 -1.78
CA ALA A 222 3.29 -14.24 -2.75
C ALA A 222 3.79 -12.81 -2.57
N PHE A 223 5.06 -12.57 -2.90
CA PHE A 223 5.74 -11.30 -2.69
C PHE A 223 6.97 -11.18 -3.58
N TYR A 224 7.42 -9.96 -3.77
CA TYR A 224 8.70 -9.66 -4.41
C TYR A 224 9.81 -9.55 -3.35
N SER A 225 10.96 -10.20 -3.56
CA SER A 225 12.20 -9.92 -2.82
C SER A 225 13.42 -10.39 -3.63
N ASP A 226 14.53 -9.64 -3.54
CA ASP A 226 15.83 -9.96 -4.13
C ASP A 226 15.74 -10.37 -5.62
N GLY A 227 15.06 -9.56 -6.42
CA GLY A 227 14.95 -9.82 -7.86
C GLY A 227 14.05 -11.01 -8.24
N LYS A 228 13.21 -11.51 -7.31
CA LYS A 228 12.36 -12.68 -7.55
C LYS A 228 10.94 -12.51 -7.04
N LEU A 229 9.99 -13.06 -7.78
CA LEU A 229 8.69 -13.41 -7.25
C LEU A 229 8.82 -14.68 -6.42
N ARG A 230 8.37 -14.63 -5.19
CA ARG A 230 8.43 -15.74 -4.23
C ARG A 230 7.06 -16.00 -3.62
N ARG A 231 6.86 -17.20 -3.06
CA ARG A 231 5.69 -17.53 -2.25
C ARG A 231 6.09 -18.27 -0.97
N VAL A 232 5.27 -18.13 0.06
CA VAL A 232 5.44 -18.85 1.35
C VAL A 232 4.07 -19.12 1.96
N GLY A 233 3.94 -20.23 2.70
CA GLY A 233 2.75 -20.50 3.50
C GLY A 233 2.66 -19.60 4.73
N ILE A 234 1.46 -19.18 5.14
CA ILE A 234 1.28 -18.33 6.34
C ILE A 234 1.59 -19.05 7.66
N ALA A 235 1.65 -20.38 7.65
CA ALA A 235 2.11 -21.18 8.79
C ALA A 235 3.65 -21.28 8.86
N GLY A 236 4.37 -20.62 7.94
CA GLY A 236 5.80 -20.78 7.72
C GLY A 236 6.09 -21.93 6.75
N GLY A 237 7.35 -22.24 6.57
CA GLY A 237 7.82 -23.27 5.65
C GLY A 237 8.82 -22.74 4.63
N ASP A 238 9.12 -23.56 3.63
CA ASP A 238 10.09 -23.21 2.59
C ASP A 238 9.56 -22.10 1.68
N VAL A 239 10.39 -21.08 1.48
CA VAL A 239 10.12 -20.00 0.52
C VAL A 239 10.45 -20.51 -0.88
N GLN A 240 9.46 -20.51 -1.76
CA GLN A 240 9.58 -21.01 -3.12
C GLN A 240 9.74 -19.86 -4.11
N PRO A 241 10.82 -19.79 -4.90
CA PRO A 241 10.94 -18.85 -6.00
C PRO A 241 10.03 -19.30 -7.16
N LEU A 242 9.35 -18.35 -7.81
CA LEU A 242 8.44 -18.59 -8.91
C LEU A 242 8.95 -18.02 -10.25
N ALA A 243 9.55 -16.83 -10.22
CA ALA A 243 10.06 -16.15 -11.40
C ALA A 243 11.16 -15.14 -11.05
N ASP A 244 12.03 -14.82 -12.00
CA ASP A 244 12.96 -13.70 -11.92
C ASP A 244 12.27 -12.40 -12.32
N ILE A 245 12.55 -11.32 -11.60
CA ILE A 245 11.92 -10.00 -11.76
C ILE A 245 12.98 -8.92 -11.62
N THR A 246 13.08 -8.05 -12.62
CA THR A 246 13.98 -6.89 -12.56
C THR A 246 13.29 -5.71 -11.88
N ASP A 247 11.99 -5.47 -12.18
CA ASP A 247 11.23 -4.36 -11.61
C ASP A 247 9.75 -4.73 -11.45
N PHE A 248 9.31 -4.90 -10.21
CA PHE A 248 7.97 -5.38 -9.88
C PHE A 248 6.94 -4.25 -9.81
N ARG A 249 5.88 -4.36 -10.60
CA ARG A 249 4.76 -3.42 -10.66
C ARG A 249 3.41 -4.11 -10.42
N GLY A 250 3.38 -5.00 -9.44
CA GLY A 250 2.16 -5.69 -9.00
C GLY A 250 2.02 -7.12 -9.46
N GLY A 251 1.30 -7.89 -8.66
CA GLY A 251 0.93 -9.27 -8.93
C GLY A 251 -0.46 -9.62 -8.43
N ALA A 252 -1.04 -10.65 -9.01
CA ALA A 252 -2.34 -11.18 -8.61
C ALA A 252 -2.37 -12.70 -8.74
N TRP A 253 -3.01 -13.38 -7.78
CA TRP A 253 -3.14 -14.83 -7.77
C TRP A 253 -4.58 -15.21 -8.09
N GLY A 254 -4.78 -15.86 -9.21
CA GLY A 254 -6.09 -16.28 -9.71
C GLY A 254 -6.56 -17.58 -9.08
N SER A 255 -7.88 -17.76 -9.03
CA SER A 255 -8.56 -18.95 -8.46
C SER A 255 -8.25 -20.26 -9.19
N ARG A 256 -7.54 -20.22 -10.33
CA ARG A 256 -7.16 -21.37 -11.15
C ARG A 256 -5.69 -21.77 -11.00
N GLY A 257 -4.95 -21.10 -10.07
CA GLY A 257 -3.53 -21.35 -9.83
C GLY A 257 -2.61 -20.59 -10.78
N ASP A 258 -3.12 -19.66 -11.61
CA ASP A 258 -2.30 -18.74 -12.39
C ASP A 258 -1.93 -17.52 -11.53
N ILE A 259 -0.67 -17.10 -11.57
CA ILE A 259 -0.19 -15.85 -10.98
C ILE A 259 0.18 -14.92 -12.13
N LEU A 260 -0.47 -13.74 -12.17
CA LEU A 260 -0.12 -12.64 -13.07
C LEU A 260 0.84 -11.69 -12.37
N PHE A 261 1.83 -11.18 -13.09
CA PHE A 261 2.83 -10.27 -12.55
C PHE A 261 3.56 -9.48 -13.65
N THR A 262 4.34 -8.50 -13.24
CA THR A 262 5.27 -7.78 -14.12
C THR A 262 6.69 -8.29 -13.90
N THR A 263 7.51 -8.31 -14.95
CA THR A 263 8.94 -8.68 -14.90
C THR A 263 9.83 -7.45 -14.90
N THR A 264 9.40 -6.39 -15.60
CA THR A 264 10.11 -5.12 -15.73
C THR A 264 9.14 -3.95 -15.70
N ALA A 265 9.67 -2.73 -15.58
CA ALA A 265 8.86 -1.51 -15.56
C ALA A 265 8.18 -1.19 -16.90
N ASN A 266 8.73 -1.64 -18.03
CA ASN A 266 8.39 -1.18 -19.37
C ASN A 266 7.87 -2.31 -20.27
N GLU A 267 7.19 -3.29 -19.69
CA GLU A 267 6.63 -4.43 -20.42
C GLU A 267 5.15 -4.67 -20.09
N GLY A 268 4.59 -5.67 -20.80
CA GLY A 268 3.28 -6.21 -20.50
C GLY A 268 3.30 -7.16 -19.31
N LEU A 269 2.15 -7.79 -19.05
CA LEU A 269 1.99 -8.75 -17.97
C LEU A 269 2.44 -10.14 -18.39
N PHE A 270 2.97 -10.88 -17.43
CA PHE A 270 3.36 -12.28 -17.53
C PHE A 270 2.56 -13.14 -16.57
N ARG A 271 2.57 -14.44 -16.81
CA ARG A 271 2.01 -15.44 -15.89
C ARG A 271 2.98 -16.57 -15.61
N VAL A 272 2.85 -17.12 -14.43
CA VAL A 272 3.47 -18.38 -13.99
C VAL A 272 2.44 -19.20 -13.22
N ALA A 273 2.55 -20.52 -13.25
CA ALA A 273 1.73 -21.37 -12.39
C ALA A 273 2.12 -21.20 -10.92
N GLU A 274 1.19 -21.38 -9.99
CA GLU A 274 1.47 -21.34 -8.55
C GLU A 274 2.51 -22.38 -8.09
N SER A 275 2.68 -23.47 -8.84
CA SER A 275 3.73 -24.48 -8.64
C SER A 275 5.10 -24.07 -9.18
N GLY A 276 5.21 -22.90 -9.81
CA GLY A 276 6.39 -22.49 -10.59
C GLY A 276 6.39 -23.08 -12.01
N GLY A 277 7.48 -22.89 -12.73
CA GLY A 277 7.65 -23.40 -14.09
C GLY A 277 7.81 -22.29 -15.13
N ALA A 278 7.35 -22.53 -16.37
CA ALA A 278 7.55 -21.60 -17.48
C ALA A 278 6.81 -20.27 -17.27
N VAL A 279 7.53 -19.17 -17.38
CA VAL A 279 6.97 -17.82 -17.42
C VAL A 279 6.52 -17.53 -18.85
N THR A 280 5.27 -17.08 -19.03
CA THR A 280 4.70 -16.79 -20.34
C THR A 280 4.09 -15.39 -20.36
N ARG A 281 4.31 -14.65 -21.45
CA ARG A 281 3.73 -13.32 -21.68
C ARG A 281 2.21 -13.44 -21.89
N VAL A 282 1.44 -12.59 -21.24
CA VAL A 282 -0.04 -12.54 -21.35
C VAL A 282 -0.49 -11.30 -22.12
N THR A 283 0.16 -10.16 -21.90
CA THR A 283 -0.18 -8.93 -22.61
C THR A 283 1.07 -8.35 -23.31
N THR A 284 0.84 -7.66 -24.43
CA THR A 284 1.87 -6.95 -25.19
C THR A 284 1.48 -5.47 -25.29
N LEU A 285 2.46 -4.59 -25.19
CA LEU A 285 2.28 -3.15 -25.35
C LEU A 285 1.84 -2.83 -26.78
N ASP A 286 0.90 -1.91 -26.93
CA ASP A 286 0.47 -1.39 -28.22
C ASP A 286 1.29 -0.13 -28.56
N GLY A 287 2.30 -0.28 -29.41
CA GLY A 287 3.14 0.83 -29.84
C GLY A 287 2.37 1.90 -30.61
N GLY A 288 1.27 1.55 -31.30
CA GLY A 288 0.41 2.52 -31.99
C GLY A 288 -0.33 3.43 -31.03
N ARG A 289 -0.58 2.98 -29.79
CA ARG A 289 -1.16 3.76 -28.69
C ARG A 289 -0.13 4.34 -27.75
N GLN A 290 1.16 4.14 -28.04
CA GLN A 290 2.25 4.59 -27.19
C GLN A 290 2.09 4.09 -25.75
N GLU A 291 1.75 2.80 -25.59
CA GLU A 291 1.70 2.17 -24.29
C GLU A 291 3.12 1.95 -23.77
N GLU A 292 3.34 2.35 -22.52
CA GLU A 292 4.67 2.29 -21.89
C GLU A 292 4.80 1.07 -20.99
N THR A 293 3.71 0.70 -20.29
CA THR A 293 3.71 -0.42 -19.34
C THR A 293 2.31 -0.87 -18.96
N HIS A 294 2.19 -2.15 -18.57
CA HIS A 294 1.00 -2.72 -17.94
C HIS A 294 1.32 -3.09 -16.50
N ARG A 295 0.45 -2.69 -15.54
CA ARG A 295 0.71 -2.79 -14.10
C ARG A 295 -0.52 -3.22 -13.32
N TRP A 296 -0.32 -3.60 -12.06
CA TRP A 296 -1.35 -3.84 -11.03
C TRP A 296 -2.48 -4.75 -11.52
N PRO A 297 -2.18 -6.00 -11.95
CA PRO A 297 -3.22 -6.93 -12.36
C PRO A 297 -4.13 -7.31 -11.19
N SER A 298 -5.39 -7.58 -11.49
CA SER A 298 -6.38 -8.09 -10.53
C SER A 298 -7.35 -9.04 -11.22
N PHE A 299 -7.44 -10.28 -10.78
CA PHE A 299 -8.34 -11.26 -11.40
C PHE A 299 -9.81 -10.95 -11.12
N LEU A 300 -10.67 -11.23 -12.11
CA LEU A 300 -12.09 -11.38 -11.91
C LEU A 300 -12.42 -12.76 -11.32
N PRO A 301 -13.63 -12.96 -10.74
CA PRO A 301 -13.99 -14.20 -10.06
C PRO A 301 -13.90 -15.47 -10.92
N ASP A 302 -13.97 -15.34 -12.24
CA ASP A 302 -13.87 -16.47 -13.17
C ASP A 302 -12.44 -17.06 -13.27
N GLY A 303 -11.44 -16.34 -12.73
CA GLY A 303 -10.03 -16.71 -12.78
C GLY A 303 -9.45 -16.78 -14.20
N ARG A 304 -10.10 -16.13 -15.18
CA ARG A 304 -9.68 -16.06 -16.58
C ARG A 304 -9.50 -14.64 -17.06
N ARG A 305 -10.41 -13.76 -16.67
CA ARG A 305 -10.33 -12.33 -17.00
C ARG A 305 -9.73 -11.57 -15.85
N PHE A 306 -9.07 -10.50 -16.18
CA PHE A 306 -8.36 -9.67 -15.23
C PHE A 306 -8.41 -8.21 -15.64
N LEU A 307 -8.31 -7.35 -14.65
CA LEU A 307 -8.15 -5.92 -14.77
C LEU A 307 -6.67 -5.58 -14.67
N PHE A 308 -6.23 -4.52 -15.32
CA PHE A 308 -4.88 -4.01 -15.19
C PHE A 308 -4.82 -2.53 -15.59
N LEU A 309 -3.82 -1.83 -15.07
CA LEU A 309 -3.51 -0.46 -15.44
C LEU A 309 -2.63 -0.46 -16.70
N VAL A 310 -3.02 0.32 -17.68
CA VAL A 310 -2.16 0.73 -18.82
C VAL A 310 -1.65 2.13 -18.56
N VAL A 311 -0.35 2.34 -18.70
CA VAL A 311 0.30 3.65 -18.68
C VAL A 311 0.79 3.97 -20.09
N GLY A 312 0.69 5.20 -20.52
CA GLY A 312 1.04 5.67 -21.84
C GLY A 312 0.10 6.80 -22.29
N ARG A 313 -0.05 7.01 -23.60
CA ARG A 313 -0.86 8.09 -24.17
C ARG A 313 -2.36 8.00 -23.82
N GLU A 314 -2.89 6.78 -23.71
CA GLU A 314 -4.28 6.51 -23.33
C GLU A 314 -4.35 5.74 -22.00
N PRO A 315 -3.96 6.35 -20.87
CA PRO A 315 -3.89 5.66 -19.59
C PRO A 315 -5.29 5.26 -19.12
N GLY A 316 -5.34 4.22 -18.30
CA GLY A 316 -6.61 3.77 -17.70
C GLY A 316 -6.64 2.31 -17.33
N ILE A 317 -7.77 1.89 -16.80
CA ILE A 317 -8.01 0.50 -16.44
C ILE A 317 -8.55 -0.26 -17.64
N TYR A 318 -7.90 -1.36 -17.95
CA TYR A 318 -8.28 -2.28 -19.02
C TYR A 318 -8.76 -3.61 -18.45
N LEU A 319 -9.68 -4.22 -19.16
CA LEU A 319 -10.11 -5.61 -18.97
C LEU A 319 -9.50 -6.46 -20.07
N ALA A 320 -8.90 -7.60 -19.70
CA ALA A 320 -8.39 -8.59 -20.65
C ALA A 320 -8.65 -10.03 -20.20
N SER A 321 -8.40 -10.98 -21.10
CA SER A 321 -8.48 -12.43 -20.81
C SER A 321 -7.13 -13.11 -21.01
N LEU A 322 -6.88 -14.19 -20.23
CA LEU A 322 -5.64 -14.97 -20.29
C LEU A 322 -5.36 -15.60 -21.67
N ASP A 323 -6.40 -15.82 -22.48
CA ASP A 323 -6.29 -16.37 -23.84
C ASP A 323 -6.09 -15.28 -24.91
N GLY A 324 -5.97 -14.00 -24.49
CA GLY A 324 -5.72 -12.86 -25.38
C GLY A 324 -6.89 -12.45 -26.28
N LYS A 325 -8.09 -13.06 -26.14
CA LYS A 325 -9.22 -12.78 -27.02
C LYS A 325 -9.99 -11.52 -26.65
N GLU A 326 -9.89 -11.08 -25.41
CA GLU A 326 -10.55 -9.86 -24.92
C GLU A 326 -9.49 -8.88 -24.43
N ARG A 327 -9.58 -7.64 -24.92
CA ARG A 327 -8.85 -6.48 -24.37
C ARG A 327 -9.63 -5.22 -24.67
N ARG A 328 -10.05 -4.49 -23.64
CA ARG A 328 -10.76 -3.22 -23.79
C ARG A 328 -10.52 -2.29 -22.62
N ARG A 329 -10.49 -1.01 -22.87
CA ARG A 329 -10.40 0.05 -21.86
C ARG A 329 -11.78 0.23 -21.21
N ILE A 330 -11.85 0.13 -19.88
CA ILE A 330 -13.13 0.24 -19.14
C ILE A 330 -13.21 1.51 -18.29
N LEU A 331 -12.10 2.01 -17.75
CA LEU A 331 -12.02 3.30 -17.05
C LEU A 331 -10.93 4.14 -17.68
N PRO A 332 -11.29 5.18 -18.48
CA PRO A 332 -10.32 6.11 -19.03
C PRO A 332 -9.75 7.02 -17.93
N ASP A 333 -8.49 7.43 -18.11
CA ASP A 333 -7.79 8.46 -17.34
C ASP A 333 -7.64 8.18 -15.83
N VAL A 334 -7.88 6.93 -15.40
CA VAL A 334 -7.65 6.47 -14.04
C VAL A 334 -6.26 5.87 -13.96
N VAL A 335 -5.40 6.42 -13.10
CA VAL A 335 -4.04 5.96 -12.86
C VAL A 335 -3.95 5.40 -11.44
N SER A 336 -4.53 4.22 -11.24
CA SER A 336 -4.49 3.46 -9.99
C SER A 336 -4.64 1.97 -10.24
N ALA A 337 -4.36 1.14 -9.25
CA ALA A 337 -4.86 -0.22 -9.24
C ALA A 337 -6.39 -0.23 -9.24
N ALA A 338 -7.00 -1.26 -9.83
CA ALA A 338 -8.44 -1.47 -9.77
C ALA A 338 -8.76 -2.91 -9.35
N ILE A 339 -9.62 -3.08 -8.35
CA ILE A 339 -9.95 -4.37 -7.75
C ILE A 339 -11.45 -4.60 -7.85
N TYR A 340 -11.83 -5.79 -8.36
CA TYR A 340 -13.22 -6.24 -8.25
C TYR A 340 -13.55 -6.62 -6.82
N ALA A 341 -14.59 -6.04 -6.27
CA ALA A 341 -15.08 -6.35 -4.93
C ALA A 341 -16.56 -6.79 -4.99
N PRO A 342 -16.87 -8.04 -4.53
CA PRO A 342 -18.24 -8.50 -4.45
C PRO A 342 -19.13 -7.59 -3.57
N PRO A 343 -20.45 -7.51 -3.87
CA PRO A 343 -21.19 -8.32 -4.83
C PRO A 343 -21.25 -7.78 -6.27
N GLY A 344 -20.58 -6.71 -6.62
CA GLY A 344 -20.62 -6.15 -7.98
C GLY A 344 -20.11 -4.73 -8.07
N SER A 345 -18.93 -4.47 -7.53
CA SER A 345 -18.29 -3.15 -7.56
C SER A 345 -16.85 -3.24 -8.03
N LEU A 346 -16.40 -2.20 -8.69
CA LEU A 346 -15.02 -1.91 -8.99
C LEU A 346 -14.51 -0.85 -8.02
N LEU A 347 -13.44 -1.17 -7.30
CA LEU A 347 -12.75 -0.24 -6.40
C LEU A 347 -11.51 0.29 -7.09
N TYR A 348 -11.30 1.59 -7.02
CA TYR A 348 -10.13 2.29 -7.57
C TYR A 348 -9.95 3.63 -6.88
N THR A 349 -8.81 4.27 -7.04
CA THR A 349 -8.60 5.62 -6.49
C THR A 349 -8.56 6.68 -7.59
N THR A 350 -9.02 7.89 -7.23
CA THR A 350 -8.77 9.12 -7.97
C THR A 350 -8.22 10.12 -6.97
N GLY A 351 -7.01 10.64 -7.22
CA GLY A 351 -6.27 11.34 -6.18
C GLY A 351 -6.05 10.43 -4.97
N GLN A 352 -6.44 10.88 -3.80
CA GLN A 352 -6.38 10.14 -2.54
C GLN A 352 -7.73 9.54 -2.12
N SER A 353 -8.78 9.69 -2.94
CA SER A 353 -10.11 9.15 -2.63
C SER A 353 -10.27 7.75 -3.18
N LEU A 354 -10.65 6.78 -2.34
CA LEU A 354 -11.05 5.43 -2.74
C LEU A 354 -12.52 5.44 -3.15
N LEU A 355 -12.78 5.09 -4.39
CA LEU A 355 -14.10 5.09 -5.00
C LEU A 355 -14.59 3.65 -5.27
N ALA A 356 -15.90 3.45 -5.15
CA ALA A 356 -16.58 2.25 -5.64
C ALA A 356 -17.54 2.64 -6.76
N ARG A 357 -17.53 1.85 -7.83
CA ARG A 357 -18.48 1.98 -8.94
C ARG A 357 -19.09 0.63 -9.26
N GLY A 358 -20.39 0.58 -9.52
CA GLY A 358 -21.07 -0.65 -9.93
C GLY A 358 -20.36 -1.28 -11.13
N PHE A 359 -20.12 -2.59 -11.10
CA PHE A 359 -19.41 -3.33 -12.13
C PHE A 359 -19.98 -4.75 -12.27
N ASP A 360 -20.32 -5.11 -13.49
CA ASP A 360 -20.76 -6.47 -13.81
C ASP A 360 -19.56 -7.32 -14.26
N PRO A 361 -19.09 -8.26 -13.44
CA PRO A 361 -17.93 -9.07 -13.79
C PRO A 361 -18.19 -10.03 -14.96
N ALA A 362 -19.45 -10.30 -15.34
CA ALA A 362 -19.77 -11.17 -16.47
C ALA A 362 -19.65 -10.43 -17.81
N THR A 363 -20.11 -9.18 -17.88
CA THR A 363 -20.06 -8.35 -19.10
C THR A 363 -18.88 -7.37 -19.09
N GLY A 364 -18.30 -7.08 -17.91
CA GLY A 364 -17.27 -6.06 -17.71
C GLY A 364 -17.81 -4.63 -17.87
N GLU A 365 -19.11 -4.41 -17.68
CA GLU A 365 -19.76 -3.11 -17.80
C GLU A 365 -19.79 -2.37 -16.46
N LEU A 366 -19.54 -1.08 -16.50
CA LEU A 366 -19.71 -0.18 -15.37
C LEU A 366 -21.17 0.27 -15.25
N ARG A 367 -21.63 0.46 -14.01
CA ARG A 367 -23.00 0.91 -13.70
C ARG A 367 -22.99 2.04 -12.69
N GLY A 368 -23.82 3.03 -12.91
CA GLY A 368 -23.98 4.17 -12.02
C GLY A 368 -22.74 5.05 -11.93
N ASP A 369 -22.80 6.02 -11.02
CA ASP A 369 -21.70 6.95 -10.73
C ASP A 369 -20.79 6.41 -9.64
N PRO A 370 -19.50 6.79 -9.64
CA PRO A 370 -18.58 6.43 -8.58
C PRO A 370 -19.02 7.04 -7.24
N GLN A 371 -18.89 6.27 -6.16
CA GLN A 371 -19.23 6.69 -4.80
C GLN A 371 -17.97 6.60 -3.91
N PRO A 372 -17.68 7.59 -3.07
CA PRO A 372 -16.53 7.55 -2.18
C PRO A 372 -16.75 6.56 -1.03
N ILE A 373 -15.71 5.75 -0.73
CA ILE A 373 -15.66 4.82 0.40
C ILE A 373 -14.74 5.35 1.48
N ALA A 374 -13.60 5.89 1.09
CA ALA A 374 -12.56 6.39 1.98
C ALA A 374 -11.81 7.56 1.34
N GLU A 375 -11.29 8.43 2.18
CA GLU A 375 -10.42 9.54 1.83
C GLU A 375 -9.03 9.32 2.39
N GLU A 376 -8.04 10.11 1.94
CA GLU A 376 -6.66 10.06 2.40
C GLU A 376 -6.01 8.67 2.26
N VAL A 377 -6.33 7.94 1.18
CA VAL A 377 -5.69 6.67 0.87
C VAL A 377 -4.27 6.92 0.41
N TRP A 378 -3.31 6.31 1.10
CA TRP A 378 -1.90 6.44 0.76
C TRP A 378 -1.61 5.99 -0.66
N ARG A 379 -0.84 6.80 -1.38
CA ARG A 379 -0.38 6.55 -2.74
C ARG A 379 1.12 6.72 -2.79
N ASP A 380 1.82 5.86 -3.52
CA ASP A 380 3.24 6.06 -3.77
C ASP A 380 3.45 7.26 -4.70
N PRO A 381 4.33 8.21 -4.34
CA PRO A 381 4.58 9.40 -5.16
C PRO A 381 5.34 9.09 -6.46
N ILE A 382 6.01 7.95 -6.52
CA ILE A 382 6.99 7.61 -7.54
C ILE A 382 6.50 6.48 -8.42
N ILE A 383 5.91 5.46 -7.80
CA ILE A 383 5.40 4.27 -8.50
C ILE A 383 3.98 4.54 -9.01
N TRP A 384 3.85 4.84 -10.28
CA TRP A 384 2.58 5.14 -10.91
C TRP A 384 1.55 4.04 -10.69
N GLY A 385 0.41 4.46 -10.14
CA GLY A 385 -0.72 3.60 -9.87
C GLY A 385 -0.59 2.74 -8.62
N GLU A 386 0.52 2.81 -7.87
CA GLU A 386 0.60 2.18 -6.56
C GLU A 386 -0.28 2.92 -5.56
N THR A 387 -1.28 2.23 -5.06
CA THR A 387 -2.20 2.73 -4.05
C THR A 387 -2.38 1.65 -2.99
N ALA A 388 -2.26 2.05 -1.73
CA ALA A 388 -2.28 1.08 -0.64
C ALA A 388 -3.71 0.78 -0.17
N PHE A 389 -4.45 0.05 -1.00
CA PHE A 389 -5.75 -0.52 -0.61
C PHE A 389 -5.90 -1.95 -1.11
N SER A 390 -6.75 -2.71 -0.45
CA SER A 390 -7.10 -4.08 -0.80
C SER A 390 -8.51 -4.41 -0.35
N ALA A 391 -9.17 -5.34 -1.04
CA ALA A 391 -10.53 -5.75 -0.73
C ALA A 391 -10.65 -7.28 -0.66
N SER A 392 -11.44 -7.77 0.31
CA SER A 392 -11.76 -9.19 0.43
C SER A 392 -13.05 -9.55 -0.29
N ALA A 393 -13.27 -10.85 -0.46
CA ALA A 393 -14.50 -11.38 -1.07
C ALA A 393 -15.75 -11.19 -0.20
N ASN A 394 -15.61 -10.97 1.11
CA ASN A 394 -16.69 -10.90 2.09
C ASN A 394 -17.00 -9.50 2.63
N GLY A 395 -16.56 -8.44 1.93
CA GLY A 395 -16.95 -7.07 2.26
C GLY A 395 -16.02 -6.33 3.23
N VAL A 396 -14.76 -6.74 3.33
CA VAL A 396 -13.72 -6.01 4.06
C VAL A 396 -12.86 -5.24 3.07
N VAL A 397 -12.68 -3.94 3.31
CA VAL A 397 -11.69 -3.12 2.63
C VAL A 397 -10.65 -2.70 3.65
N VAL A 398 -9.38 -2.78 3.28
CA VAL A 398 -8.27 -2.27 4.06
C VAL A 398 -7.50 -1.25 3.23
N TYR A 399 -7.04 -0.18 3.87
CA TYR A 399 -6.19 0.80 3.23
C TYR A 399 -5.23 1.44 4.23
N ARG A 400 -4.11 1.89 3.74
CA ARG A 400 -3.18 2.71 4.51
C ARG A 400 -3.68 4.15 4.44
N ALA A 401 -3.95 4.77 5.60
CA ALA A 401 -4.30 6.17 5.65
C ALA A 401 -3.05 7.05 5.69
N GLY A 402 -3.17 8.25 5.17
CA GLY A 402 -2.14 9.27 5.23
C GLY A 402 -2.02 10.06 3.94
N ALA A 403 -1.45 11.24 4.01
CA ALA A 403 -1.08 12.03 2.85
C ALA A 403 0.06 11.31 2.09
N GLY A 404 -0.28 10.21 1.43
CA GLY A 404 0.62 9.50 0.53
C GLY A 404 0.97 10.37 -0.66
N GLY A 405 2.17 10.21 -1.15
CA GLY A 405 2.60 10.93 -2.33
C GLY A 405 3.40 12.18 -2.05
N GLU A 406 3.60 12.56 -0.79
CA GLU A 406 4.46 13.68 -0.47
C GLU A 406 5.84 13.22 -0.05
N THR A 407 6.85 13.79 -0.68
CA THR A 407 8.24 13.72 -0.27
C THR A 407 8.68 15.08 0.26
N GLN A 408 9.63 15.08 1.18
CA GLN A 408 10.18 16.28 1.79
C GLN A 408 11.69 16.32 1.56
N LEU A 409 12.17 17.34 0.92
CA LEU A 409 13.61 17.60 0.87
C LEU A 409 14.09 17.96 2.27
N THR A 410 15.01 17.15 2.80
CA THR A 410 15.53 17.33 4.17
C THR A 410 17.06 17.31 4.15
N TRP A 411 17.66 18.27 4.83
CA TRP A 411 19.09 18.35 5.02
C TRP A 411 19.56 17.41 6.12
N PHE A 412 20.62 16.67 5.84
CA PHE A 412 21.32 15.83 6.81
C PHE A 412 22.80 16.19 6.89
N ASP A 413 23.36 16.07 8.07
CA ASP A 413 24.81 16.06 8.24
C ASP A 413 25.41 14.70 7.88
N ARG A 414 26.72 14.58 7.91
CA ARG A 414 27.43 13.36 7.55
C ARG A 414 27.20 12.21 8.53
N ALA A 415 26.73 12.47 9.74
CA ALA A 415 26.38 11.47 10.75
C ALA A 415 24.91 11.03 10.67
N GLY A 416 24.12 11.64 9.79
CA GLY A 416 22.69 11.37 9.63
C GLY A 416 21.79 12.20 10.55
N GLY A 417 22.33 13.22 11.21
CA GLY A 417 21.56 14.21 11.96
C GLY A 417 20.77 15.12 11.02
N SER A 418 19.44 15.25 11.24
CA SER A 418 18.60 16.16 10.46
C SER A 418 18.94 17.62 10.79
N LEU A 419 19.19 18.43 9.76
CA LEU A 419 19.50 19.86 9.82
C LEU A 419 18.32 20.75 9.44
N GLY A 420 17.15 20.17 9.17
CA GLY A 420 15.94 20.87 8.76
C GLY A 420 15.49 20.59 7.33
N THR A 421 14.34 21.13 6.97
CA THR A 421 13.71 20.89 5.66
C THR A 421 14.06 21.97 4.64
N ALA A 422 14.00 21.62 3.35
CA ALA A 422 14.24 22.51 2.23
C ALA A 422 12.96 22.62 1.36
N GLY A 423 12.18 23.68 1.58
CA GLY A 423 10.91 23.92 0.91
C GLY A 423 9.74 23.14 1.52
N PRO A 424 8.52 23.27 0.96
CA PRO A 424 7.34 22.54 1.39
C PRO A 424 7.41 21.07 0.94
N PRO A 425 6.67 20.16 1.60
CA PRO A 425 6.44 18.82 1.08
C PRO A 425 5.61 18.85 -0.20
N GLY A 426 5.70 17.81 -1.02
CA GLY A 426 4.95 17.63 -2.24
C GLY A 426 5.31 16.32 -2.93
N SER A 427 4.58 15.97 -3.99
CA SER A 427 4.93 14.84 -4.85
C SER A 427 6.16 15.18 -5.70
N LEU A 428 7.33 15.14 -5.09
CA LEU A 428 8.61 15.54 -5.67
C LEU A 428 9.46 14.33 -5.98
N SER A 429 10.24 14.40 -7.07
CA SER A 429 11.28 13.42 -7.42
C SER A 429 12.46 14.09 -8.11
N GLU A 430 13.57 13.37 -8.22
CA GLU A 430 14.74 13.68 -9.04
C GLU A 430 15.30 15.10 -8.82
N PRO A 431 15.69 15.46 -7.60
CA PRO A 431 16.28 16.77 -7.33
C PRO A 431 17.64 16.96 -8.03
N SER A 432 17.93 18.17 -8.46
CA SER A 432 19.24 18.59 -8.98
C SER A 432 19.58 20.00 -8.51
N PHE A 433 20.81 20.22 -7.99
CA PHE A 433 21.28 21.53 -7.54
C PHE A 433 21.70 22.44 -8.68
N ASP A 434 21.44 23.74 -8.53
CA ASP A 434 22.22 24.74 -9.26
C ASP A 434 23.68 24.72 -8.77
N PRO A 435 24.66 25.20 -9.57
CA PRO A 435 26.08 25.12 -9.20
C PRO A 435 26.45 25.87 -7.90
N ARG A 436 25.61 26.80 -7.46
CA ARG A 436 25.79 27.55 -6.20
C ARG A 436 25.06 26.91 -5.02
N MET A 437 24.33 25.84 -5.23
CA MET A 437 23.48 25.18 -4.22
C MET A 437 22.47 26.11 -3.55
N THR A 438 22.03 27.15 -4.28
CA THR A 438 21.01 28.10 -3.82
C THR A 438 19.61 27.74 -4.29
N LYS A 439 19.53 26.91 -5.31
CA LYS A 439 18.27 26.42 -5.89
C LYS A 439 18.33 24.91 -6.12
N VAL A 440 17.17 24.29 -6.08
CA VAL A 440 16.96 22.89 -6.49
C VAL A 440 15.87 22.87 -7.53
N VAL A 441 16.14 22.26 -8.68
CA VAL A 441 15.08 21.87 -9.61
C VAL A 441 14.63 20.45 -9.25
N VAL A 442 13.33 20.22 -9.27
CA VAL A 442 12.69 18.91 -8.97
C VAL A 442 11.65 18.58 -10.02
N THR A 443 11.42 17.31 -10.24
CA THR A 443 10.24 16.82 -10.92
C THR A 443 9.08 16.84 -9.94
N HIS A 444 8.00 17.55 -10.27
CA HIS A 444 6.75 17.58 -9.52
C HIS A 444 5.71 16.72 -10.24
N ILE A 445 5.11 15.78 -9.52
CA ILE A 445 4.11 14.84 -10.04
C ILE A 445 2.72 15.30 -9.58
N ASP A 446 1.86 15.64 -10.52
CA ASP A 446 0.47 15.96 -10.23
C ASP A 446 -0.27 14.70 -9.74
N GLY A 447 -0.81 14.74 -8.53
CA GLY A 447 -1.40 13.58 -7.86
C GLY A 447 -2.63 13.02 -8.58
N ASP A 448 -3.39 13.83 -9.31
CA ASP A 448 -4.63 13.42 -9.95
C ASP A 448 -4.40 12.87 -11.36
N THR A 449 -3.54 13.53 -12.12
CA THR A 449 -3.29 13.22 -13.53
C THR A 449 -2.02 12.40 -13.76
N GLY A 450 -1.12 12.31 -12.78
CA GLY A 450 0.21 11.73 -12.94
C GLY A 450 1.15 12.58 -13.80
N ARG A 451 0.74 13.80 -14.21
CA ARG A 451 1.54 14.67 -15.06
C ARG A 451 2.78 15.15 -14.32
N GLN A 452 3.92 15.08 -14.99
CA GLN A 452 5.21 15.52 -14.48
C GLN A 452 5.58 16.89 -15.07
N ASP A 453 5.92 17.82 -14.18
CA ASP A 453 6.39 19.16 -14.51
C ASP A 453 7.65 19.47 -13.68
N LEU A 454 8.54 20.32 -14.20
CA LEU A 454 9.70 20.77 -13.44
C LEU A 454 9.39 22.02 -12.64
N TRP A 455 9.82 22.01 -11.37
CA TRP A 455 9.70 23.14 -10.45
C TRP A 455 11.06 23.50 -9.87
N ILE A 456 11.30 24.78 -9.64
CA ILE A 456 12.50 25.29 -8.98
C ILE A 456 12.15 25.77 -7.59
N HIS A 457 12.84 25.22 -6.58
CA HIS A 457 12.84 25.69 -5.20
C HIS A 457 14.02 26.62 -4.99
N ASP A 458 13.77 27.84 -4.52
CA ASP A 458 14.81 28.77 -4.04
C ASP A 458 15.08 28.46 -2.56
N LEU A 459 16.24 27.87 -2.28
CA LEU A 459 16.62 27.41 -0.95
C LEU A 459 16.99 28.57 0.00
N VAL A 460 17.23 29.76 -0.53
CA VAL A 460 17.62 30.96 0.22
C VAL A 460 16.40 31.83 0.56
N ARG A 461 15.51 32.01 -0.42
CA ARG A 461 14.35 32.91 -0.29
C ARG A 461 13.06 32.18 0.05
N GLY A 462 13.04 30.84 -0.06
CA GLY A 462 11.87 30.03 0.23
C GLY A 462 10.76 30.14 -0.83
N GLY A 463 11.10 30.31 -2.10
CA GLY A 463 10.15 30.37 -3.22
C GLY A 463 10.05 29.05 -3.96
N LEU A 464 8.88 28.75 -4.52
CA LEU A 464 8.61 27.61 -5.41
C LEU A 464 7.97 28.13 -6.70
N ALA A 465 8.55 27.80 -7.84
CA ALA A 465 8.03 28.23 -9.14
C ALA A 465 8.11 27.12 -10.18
N ARG A 466 7.02 26.96 -10.97
CA ARG A 466 7.03 26.05 -12.12
C ARG A 466 8.03 26.54 -13.17
N PHE A 467 8.88 25.66 -13.62
CA PHE A 467 9.93 25.96 -14.56
C PHE A 467 9.64 25.45 -15.97
N ALA A 468 9.28 24.17 -16.13
CA ALA A 468 9.03 23.55 -17.43
C ALA A 468 7.87 22.55 -17.35
N GLY A 469 7.35 22.18 -18.52
CA GLY A 469 6.18 21.33 -18.69
C GLY A 469 4.95 22.16 -19.14
N GLY A 470 3.88 21.51 -19.58
CA GLY A 470 2.65 22.14 -20.08
C GLY A 470 2.46 21.96 -21.59
N SER A 471 1.96 22.95 -22.31
CA SER A 471 1.61 22.81 -23.73
C SER A 471 2.83 22.47 -24.59
N GLY A 472 2.81 21.28 -25.21
CA GLY A 472 3.83 20.83 -26.16
C GLY A 472 4.91 19.89 -25.59
N VAL A 473 5.00 19.76 -24.26
CA VAL A 473 5.86 18.78 -23.58
C VAL A 473 5.06 18.14 -22.47
N SER A 474 5.05 16.83 -22.39
CA SER A 474 4.49 16.08 -21.28
C SER A 474 5.56 15.21 -20.61
N GLY A 475 5.37 14.92 -19.32
CA GLY A 475 6.31 14.08 -18.57
C GLY A 475 7.69 14.72 -18.44
N ALA A 476 7.80 16.01 -18.17
CA ALA A 476 9.08 16.69 -17.95
C ALA A 476 9.72 16.16 -16.67
N GLN A 477 10.89 15.51 -16.75
CA GLN A 477 11.56 14.77 -15.70
C GLN A 477 13.09 14.75 -15.87
N THR A 478 13.80 14.21 -14.89
CA THR A 478 15.27 14.06 -14.88
C THR A 478 16.02 15.37 -15.14
N PRO A 479 15.77 16.44 -14.38
CA PRO A 479 16.39 17.73 -14.64
C PRO A 479 17.85 17.75 -14.23
N LEU A 480 18.70 18.41 -15.05
CA LEU A 480 20.12 18.62 -14.83
C LEU A 480 20.48 20.09 -15.05
N TRP A 481 21.12 20.72 -14.07
CA TRP A 481 21.65 22.07 -14.23
C TRP A 481 22.92 22.09 -15.07
N SER A 482 23.06 23.12 -15.89
CA SER A 482 24.36 23.42 -16.54
C SER A 482 25.37 23.89 -15.49
N ALA A 483 26.66 23.65 -15.74
CA ALA A 483 27.74 24.04 -14.84
C ALA A 483 27.81 25.55 -14.60
N ASP A 484 27.34 26.40 -15.51
CA ASP A 484 27.24 27.84 -15.38
C ASP A 484 25.94 28.30 -14.67
N GLY A 485 24.99 27.38 -14.44
CA GLY A 485 23.71 27.70 -13.82
C GLY A 485 22.73 28.43 -14.74
N ALA A 486 23.04 28.58 -16.02
CA ALA A 486 22.22 29.35 -16.96
C ALA A 486 21.06 28.53 -17.59
N SER A 487 21.16 27.21 -17.58
CA SER A 487 20.20 26.32 -18.24
C SER A 487 19.93 25.06 -17.44
N VAL A 488 18.81 24.42 -17.72
CA VAL A 488 18.46 23.08 -17.27
C VAL A 488 18.20 22.21 -18.50
N VAL A 489 18.85 21.03 -18.55
CA VAL A 489 18.52 19.93 -19.48
C VAL A 489 17.58 18.98 -18.78
N TYR A 490 16.64 18.39 -19.50
CA TYR A 490 15.67 17.46 -18.94
C TYR A 490 15.08 16.56 -20.03
N SER A 491 14.48 15.48 -19.61
CA SER A 491 13.75 14.55 -20.49
C SER A 491 12.27 14.86 -20.49
N GLY A 492 11.59 14.55 -21.60
CA GLY A 492 10.15 14.66 -21.70
C GLY A 492 9.66 14.13 -23.05
N THR A 493 8.33 14.02 -23.22
CA THR A 493 7.74 13.62 -24.49
C THR A 493 7.31 14.82 -25.29
N ARG A 494 7.64 14.83 -26.58
CA ARG A 494 7.28 15.89 -27.54
C ARG A 494 6.75 15.25 -28.83
N GLY A 495 5.51 15.53 -29.19
CA GLY A 495 4.86 14.82 -30.29
C GLY A 495 4.77 13.33 -30.01
N ASP A 496 5.28 12.51 -30.93
CA ASP A 496 5.22 11.06 -30.86
C ASP A 496 6.52 10.41 -30.30
N GLY A 497 7.42 11.20 -29.71
CA GLY A 497 8.72 10.70 -29.23
C GLY A 497 9.20 11.31 -27.92
N TRP A 498 10.19 10.66 -27.34
CA TRP A 498 10.96 11.18 -26.23
C TRP A 498 12.01 12.17 -26.70
N ALA A 499 12.29 13.19 -25.91
CA ALA A 499 13.25 14.22 -26.22
C ALA A 499 14.12 14.61 -25.03
N LEU A 500 15.41 14.91 -25.27
CA LEU A 500 16.22 15.73 -24.39
C LEU A 500 16.00 17.19 -24.78
N LEU A 501 15.60 17.97 -23.80
CA LEU A 501 15.21 19.37 -23.93
C LEU A 501 16.14 20.25 -23.09
N ARG A 502 16.41 21.46 -23.55
CA ARG A 502 17.17 22.48 -22.80
C ARG A 502 16.35 23.76 -22.70
N ARG A 503 16.30 24.34 -21.50
CA ARG A 503 15.65 25.62 -21.26
C ARG A 503 16.52 26.54 -20.43
N THR A 504 16.59 27.83 -20.79
CA THR A 504 17.30 28.85 -20.01
C THR A 504 16.53 29.23 -18.76
N VAL A 505 17.25 29.49 -17.66
CA VAL A 505 16.65 29.79 -16.35
C VAL A 505 16.21 31.25 -16.25
N ALA A 506 16.85 32.16 -17.02
CA ALA A 506 16.58 33.61 -16.94
C ALA A 506 15.24 34.03 -17.55
N ASP A 507 14.66 33.20 -18.42
CA ASP A 507 13.49 33.58 -19.20
C ASP A 507 12.21 32.88 -18.68
N ALA A 508 11.36 33.59 -17.99
CA ALA A 508 10.01 33.14 -17.59
C ALA A 508 9.07 32.87 -18.80
N GLY A 509 9.57 32.60 -19.96
CA GLY A 509 8.89 32.31 -21.23
C GLY A 509 9.85 31.76 -22.29
N GLY A 510 11.05 31.33 -21.88
CA GLY A 510 12.10 30.85 -22.77
C GLY A 510 11.66 29.70 -23.68
N VAL A 511 12.11 29.77 -24.93
CA VAL A 511 11.87 28.70 -25.91
C VAL A 511 12.65 27.44 -25.48
N GLU A 512 11.98 26.33 -25.42
CA GLU A 512 12.61 25.05 -25.20
C GLU A 512 13.35 24.60 -26.48
N GLU A 513 14.65 24.35 -26.35
CA GLU A 513 15.45 23.78 -27.40
C GLU A 513 15.40 22.24 -27.32
N THR A 514 15.10 21.59 -28.44
CA THR A 514 15.22 20.13 -28.54
C THR A 514 16.65 19.78 -28.91
N LEU A 515 17.38 19.13 -27.99
CA LEU A 515 18.75 18.69 -28.21
C LEU A 515 18.82 17.39 -29.03
N MET A 516 17.83 16.51 -28.81
CA MET A 516 17.62 15.28 -29.57
C MET A 516 16.21 14.73 -29.33
N GLN A 517 15.78 13.84 -30.23
CA GLN A 517 14.51 13.12 -30.14
C GLN A 517 14.70 11.67 -30.55
N GLU A 518 14.02 10.76 -29.84
CA GLU A 518 14.05 9.32 -30.03
C GLU A 518 12.63 8.75 -29.91
N THR A 519 12.41 7.59 -30.50
CA THR A 519 11.12 6.87 -30.37
C THR A 519 11.05 6.08 -29.05
N SER A 520 12.20 5.66 -28.51
CA SER A 520 12.32 4.96 -27.23
C SER A 520 12.55 5.94 -26.07
N GLY A 521 12.26 5.51 -24.84
CA GLY A 521 12.50 6.29 -23.61
C GLY A 521 13.96 6.73 -23.51
N ILE A 522 14.18 8.02 -23.25
CA ILE A 522 15.50 8.59 -22.97
C ILE A 522 15.41 9.45 -21.70
N PHE A 523 16.40 9.29 -20.83
CA PHE A 523 16.41 9.92 -19.52
C PHE A 523 17.78 10.51 -19.22
N ALA A 524 17.83 11.80 -18.93
CA ALA A 524 19.07 12.50 -18.63
C ALA A 524 19.64 12.05 -17.28
N ASP A 525 20.93 11.73 -17.22
CA ASP A 525 21.62 11.25 -16.01
C ASP A 525 22.58 12.27 -15.44
N ASP A 526 23.45 12.85 -16.29
CA ASP A 526 24.43 13.84 -15.86
C ASP A 526 24.88 14.75 -17.02
N TRP A 527 25.42 15.89 -16.67
CA TRP A 527 25.94 16.87 -17.63
C TRP A 527 27.37 17.26 -17.26
N SER A 528 28.31 17.02 -18.18
CA SER A 528 29.73 17.27 -17.92
C SER A 528 30.00 18.71 -17.48
N SER A 529 31.00 18.90 -16.61
CA SER A 529 31.37 20.19 -16.04
C SER A 529 31.85 21.21 -17.11
N ASP A 530 32.35 20.75 -18.24
CA ASP A 530 32.72 21.56 -19.40
C ASP A 530 31.52 21.93 -20.32
N GLY A 531 30.32 21.41 -19.97
CA GLY A 531 29.10 21.67 -20.71
C GLY A 531 28.98 20.93 -22.06
N ARG A 532 29.92 20.05 -22.38
CA ARG A 532 29.98 19.40 -23.68
C ARG A 532 29.13 18.14 -23.80
N TYR A 533 29.13 17.28 -22.78
CA TYR A 533 28.49 15.97 -22.84
C TYR A 533 27.29 15.86 -21.89
N VAL A 534 26.18 15.40 -22.41
CA VAL A 534 25.03 14.94 -21.62
C VAL A 534 25.01 13.42 -21.65
N LEU A 535 25.13 12.79 -20.48
CA LEU A 535 24.90 11.37 -20.30
C LEU A 535 23.40 11.13 -20.19
N TYR A 536 22.95 10.06 -20.81
CA TYR A 536 21.55 9.68 -20.74
C TYR A 536 21.37 8.16 -20.87
N GLU A 537 20.35 7.67 -20.23
CA GLU A 537 19.87 6.31 -20.43
C GLU A 537 18.95 6.26 -21.64
N LYS A 538 19.04 5.17 -22.40
CA LYS A 538 18.13 4.86 -23.50
C LYS A 538 17.52 3.48 -23.27
N VAL A 539 16.19 3.39 -23.37
CA VAL A 539 15.50 2.09 -23.34
C VAL A 539 15.73 1.39 -24.67
N ALA A 540 16.49 0.29 -24.64
CA ALA A 540 16.77 -0.55 -25.80
C ALA A 540 15.66 -1.60 -26.02
N ASP A 541 15.76 -2.36 -27.10
CA ASP A 541 14.87 -3.49 -27.39
C ASP A 541 14.88 -4.51 -26.24
N GLY A 542 13.70 -4.91 -25.78
CA GLY A 542 13.54 -5.82 -24.63
C GLY A 542 13.55 -5.15 -23.27
N SER A 543 13.34 -3.81 -23.21
CA SER A 543 13.20 -3.01 -21.98
C SER A 543 14.48 -2.90 -21.15
N LYS A 544 15.63 -3.06 -21.74
CA LYS A 544 16.93 -2.80 -21.11
C LYS A 544 17.25 -1.32 -21.12
N TYR A 545 18.05 -0.91 -20.14
CA TYR A 545 18.65 0.43 -20.09
C TYR A 545 20.09 0.37 -20.55
N ASP A 546 20.42 1.15 -21.57
CA ASP A 546 21.78 1.35 -22.08
C ASP A 546 22.23 2.78 -21.81
N LEU A 547 23.53 2.98 -21.51
CA LEU A 547 24.10 4.30 -21.32
C LEU A 547 24.64 4.86 -22.63
N TRP A 548 24.25 6.09 -22.89
CA TRP A 548 24.63 6.85 -24.08
C TRP A 548 25.16 8.23 -23.69
N THR A 549 25.90 8.82 -24.61
CA THR A 549 26.44 10.19 -24.48
C THR A 549 25.98 11.04 -25.65
N ARG A 550 25.47 12.25 -25.35
CA ARG A 550 25.18 13.28 -26.34
C ARG A 550 26.27 14.33 -26.30
N ASP A 551 27.09 14.44 -27.36
CA ASP A 551 28.02 15.55 -27.55
C ASP A 551 27.26 16.77 -28.08
N LEU A 552 27.14 17.82 -27.28
CA LEU A 552 26.37 19.02 -27.61
C LEU A 552 27.08 19.89 -28.65
N LEU A 553 28.41 19.75 -28.81
CA LEU A 553 29.19 20.49 -29.82
C LEU A 553 29.01 19.90 -31.21
N THR A 554 29.16 18.58 -31.34
CA THR A 554 29.05 17.87 -32.62
C THR A 554 27.59 17.46 -32.92
N ARG A 555 26.72 17.49 -31.91
CA ARG A 555 25.33 17.02 -31.97
C ARG A 555 25.23 15.51 -32.31
N GLN A 556 26.26 14.73 -31.97
CA GLN A 556 26.25 13.29 -32.12
C GLN A 556 25.92 12.58 -30.84
N SER A 557 25.20 11.45 -30.93
CA SER A 557 24.99 10.52 -29.85
C SER A 557 25.86 9.30 -30.05
N LEU A 558 26.60 8.91 -29.02
CA LEU A 558 27.50 7.76 -29.02
C LEU A 558 27.15 6.81 -27.91
N PRO A 559 27.14 5.49 -28.16
CA PRO A 559 26.96 4.51 -27.11
C PRO A 559 28.13 4.60 -26.11
N LEU A 560 27.85 4.57 -24.84
CA LEU A 560 28.84 4.50 -23.78
C LEU A 560 28.96 3.07 -23.25
N LEU A 561 27.82 2.47 -22.88
CA LEU A 561 27.68 1.09 -22.44
C LEU A 561 26.37 0.53 -23.00
N THR A 562 26.48 -0.54 -23.80
CA THR A 562 25.34 -1.20 -24.45
C THR A 562 25.59 -2.70 -24.40
N THR A 563 25.52 -3.29 -23.20
CA THR A 563 25.79 -4.70 -22.99
C THR A 563 24.51 -5.54 -23.02
N GLU A 564 24.55 -6.79 -22.61
CA GLU A 564 23.35 -7.62 -22.41
C GLU A 564 22.62 -7.34 -21.08
N PHE A 565 23.23 -6.52 -20.22
CA PHE A 565 22.74 -6.16 -18.89
C PHE A 565 22.07 -4.77 -18.91
N ASN A 566 21.48 -4.37 -17.80
CA ASN A 566 21.02 -3.01 -17.60
C ASN A 566 22.17 -2.14 -17.07
N GLU A 567 22.42 -1.03 -17.73
CA GLU A 567 23.32 0.03 -17.26
C GLU A 567 22.52 1.32 -17.08
N TYR A 568 22.59 1.90 -15.88
CA TYR A 568 21.76 3.04 -15.51
C TYR A 568 22.38 3.92 -14.41
N HIS A 569 21.75 5.05 -14.10
CA HIS A 569 22.13 6.02 -13.06
C HIS A 569 23.58 6.47 -13.14
N SER A 570 24.00 6.88 -14.33
CA SER A 570 25.38 7.29 -14.57
C SER A 570 25.71 8.70 -14.05
N THR A 571 26.93 8.92 -13.60
CA THR A 571 27.45 10.24 -13.17
C THR A 571 28.92 10.37 -13.50
N LEU A 572 29.31 11.56 -13.97
CA LEU A 572 30.70 11.88 -14.32
C LEU A 572 31.48 12.31 -13.09
N SER A 573 32.76 11.91 -13.04
CA SER A 573 33.68 12.49 -12.09
C SER A 573 33.86 13.99 -12.37
N PRO A 574 34.09 14.84 -11.34
CA PRO A 574 34.24 16.30 -11.54
C PRO A 574 35.34 16.71 -12.50
N ASP A 575 36.36 15.89 -12.67
CA ASP A 575 37.47 16.08 -13.65
C ASP A 575 37.12 15.61 -15.06
N GLY A 576 35.93 14.96 -15.24
CA GLY A 576 35.44 14.48 -16.52
C GLY A 576 36.19 13.27 -17.10
N HIS A 577 37.00 12.54 -16.31
CA HIS A 577 37.80 11.42 -16.80
C HIS A 577 37.23 10.04 -16.46
N HIS A 578 36.24 9.97 -15.56
CA HIS A 578 35.61 8.73 -15.14
C HIS A 578 34.09 8.87 -15.13
N VAL A 579 33.42 7.76 -15.32
CA VAL A 579 31.96 7.62 -15.14
C VAL A 579 31.69 6.54 -14.10
N ALA A 580 30.88 6.87 -13.10
CA ALA A 580 30.30 5.91 -12.18
C ALA A 580 28.87 5.57 -12.67
N TYR A 581 28.47 4.33 -12.57
CA TYR A 581 27.16 3.85 -13.05
C TYR A 581 26.75 2.59 -12.32
N VAL A 582 25.50 2.17 -12.48
CA VAL A 582 24.98 0.91 -11.98
C VAL A 582 24.87 -0.09 -13.11
N SER A 583 25.25 -1.35 -12.86
CA SER A 583 24.98 -2.48 -13.76
C SER A 583 24.49 -3.69 -12.98
N ASP A 584 23.59 -4.47 -13.57
CA ASP A 584 23.04 -5.70 -12.98
C ASP A 584 23.77 -6.97 -13.48
N GLU A 585 24.92 -6.85 -14.10
CA GLU A 585 25.72 -7.97 -14.62
C GLU A 585 26.12 -9.03 -13.57
N SER A 586 26.17 -8.64 -12.29
CA SER A 586 26.42 -9.55 -11.17
C SER A 586 25.17 -10.30 -10.68
N GLY A 587 24.00 -10.10 -11.35
CA GLY A 587 22.70 -10.61 -10.97
C GLY A 587 21.93 -9.66 -10.02
N ARG A 588 22.49 -8.47 -9.72
CA ARG A 588 21.86 -7.37 -8.98
C ARG A 588 22.53 -6.05 -9.36
N GLY A 589 21.85 -4.92 -9.11
CA GLY A 589 22.48 -3.61 -9.31
C GLY A 589 23.68 -3.40 -8.40
N GLU A 590 24.85 -3.20 -8.98
CA GLU A 590 26.11 -2.85 -8.32
C GLU A 590 26.71 -1.60 -8.97
N VAL A 591 27.39 -0.78 -8.18
CA VAL A 591 28.07 0.42 -8.64
C VAL A 591 29.43 0.05 -9.20
N TYR A 592 29.69 0.55 -10.40
CA TYR A 592 30.98 0.43 -11.11
C TYR A 592 31.50 1.80 -11.49
N VAL A 593 32.82 1.88 -11.71
CA VAL A 593 33.49 3.05 -12.29
C VAL A 593 34.31 2.59 -13.48
N GLN A 594 34.39 3.41 -14.52
CA GLN A 594 35.30 3.21 -15.65
C GLN A 594 35.76 4.54 -16.25
N GLY A 595 36.73 4.49 -17.19
CA GLY A 595 37.20 5.68 -17.91
C GLY A 595 36.12 6.32 -18.78
N PHE A 596 36.23 7.65 -18.99
CA PHE A 596 35.36 8.44 -19.87
C PHE A 596 36.21 9.43 -20.69
N PRO A 597 35.89 9.73 -21.95
CA PRO A 597 34.76 9.24 -22.76
C PRO A 597 34.98 7.86 -23.40
N HIS A 598 36.12 7.28 -23.23
CA HIS A 598 36.43 5.96 -23.78
C HIS A 598 36.44 4.91 -22.68
N ALA A 599 35.69 3.84 -22.86
CA ALA A 599 35.66 2.71 -21.95
C ALA A 599 37.10 2.14 -21.78
N GLY A 600 37.48 1.93 -20.52
CA GLY A 600 38.78 1.39 -20.13
C GLY A 600 38.61 0.28 -19.10
N THR A 601 39.57 0.22 -18.16
CA THR A 601 39.45 -0.69 -17.01
C THR A 601 38.20 -0.34 -16.21
N LYS A 602 37.49 -1.36 -15.74
CA LYS A 602 36.28 -1.31 -14.93
C LYS A 602 36.62 -1.69 -13.49
N TRP A 603 36.14 -0.91 -12.54
CA TRP A 603 36.31 -1.15 -11.11
C TRP A 603 34.95 -1.31 -10.43
N ALA A 604 34.78 -2.40 -9.68
CA ALA A 604 33.60 -2.61 -8.84
C ALA A 604 33.74 -1.78 -7.55
N ILE A 605 32.72 -0.98 -7.24
CA ILE A 605 32.69 -0.11 -6.07
C ILE A 605 31.84 -0.71 -4.96
N SER A 606 30.74 -1.36 -5.29
CA SER A 606 29.89 -2.08 -4.36
C SER A 606 29.95 -3.59 -4.58
N SER A 607 29.53 -4.38 -3.58
CA SER A 607 29.51 -5.85 -3.66
C SER A 607 28.36 -6.48 -2.91
N GLY A 608 27.41 -5.71 -2.46
CA GLY A 608 26.22 -6.14 -1.73
C GLY A 608 24.95 -5.42 -2.21
N GLY A 609 25.02 -4.90 -3.43
CA GLY A 609 24.07 -3.99 -4.01
C GLY A 609 24.47 -2.53 -3.82
N GLY A 610 24.22 -1.72 -4.84
CA GLY A 610 24.51 -0.29 -4.80
C GLY A 610 23.77 0.43 -5.92
N ASP A 611 23.31 1.64 -5.63
CA ASP A 611 22.53 2.44 -6.55
C ASP A 611 22.81 3.94 -6.40
N GLN A 612 22.47 4.73 -7.43
CA GLN A 612 22.56 6.19 -7.45
C GLN A 612 23.93 6.74 -7.04
N PRO A 613 25.02 6.36 -7.72
CA PRO A 613 26.34 6.87 -7.41
C PRO A 613 26.41 8.40 -7.55
N ARG A 614 27.12 9.09 -6.62
CA ARG A 614 27.33 10.55 -6.65
C ARG A 614 28.74 10.87 -6.20
N TRP A 615 29.44 11.62 -7.00
CA TRP A 615 30.78 12.08 -6.69
C TRP A 615 30.76 13.23 -5.68
N ARG A 616 31.76 13.25 -4.79
CA ARG A 616 32.11 14.48 -4.07
C ARG A 616 32.67 15.51 -5.06
N GLN A 617 32.42 16.79 -4.81
CA GLN A 617 32.81 17.87 -5.74
C GLN A 617 34.31 17.92 -6.08
N ASP A 618 35.19 17.45 -5.19
CA ASP A 618 36.63 17.39 -5.42
C ASP A 618 37.10 16.06 -6.02
N GLY A 619 36.21 15.15 -6.35
CA GLY A 619 36.47 13.83 -6.95
C GLY A 619 37.15 12.82 -6.03
N LYS A 620 37.31 13.10 -4.73
CA LYS A 620 38.04 12.23 -3.79
C LYS A 620 37.17 11.24 -3.04
N GLU A 621 35.88 11.26 -3.28
CA GLU A 621 34.93 10.36 -2.63
C GLU A 621 33.74 10.09 -3.56
N LEU A 622 33.24 8.89 -3.52
CA LEU A 622 32.02 8.47 -4.21
C LEU A 622 31.01 8.00 -3.17
N PHE A 623 29.78 8.45 -3.28
CA PHE A 623 28.66 8.05 -2.44
C PHE A 623 27.72 7.16 -3.24
N PHE A 624 27.00 6.26 -2.58
CA PHE A 624 25.95 5.46 -3.20
C PHE A 624 24.94 4.98 -2.14
N LEU A 625 23.78 4.56 -2.57
CA LEU A 625 22.75 3.95 -1.73
C LEU A 625 22.89 2.43 -1.76
N ALA A 626 23.02 1.80 -0.59
CA ALA A 626 22.89 0.37 -0.45
C ALA A 626 21.39 -0.04 -0.45
N PRO A 627 21.04 -1.32 -0.72
CA PRO A 627 19.65 -1.79 -0.86
C PRO A 627 18.72 -1.47 0.32
N ASN A 628 19.26 -1.32 1.53
CA ASN A 628 18.53 -0.94 2.74
C ASN A 628 18.44 0.59 2.94
N SER A 629 18.54 1.37 1.87
CA SER A 629 18.54 2.83 1.90
C SER A 629 19.61 3.44 2.81
N THR A 630 20.72 2.75 3.00
CA THR A 630 21.88 3.25 3.71
C THR A 630 22.79 4.02 2.75
N LEU A 631 23.09 5.27 3.08
CA LEU A 631 24.10 6.04 2.35
C LEU A 631 25.48 5.49 2.70
N MET A 632 26.22 5.12 1.66
CA MET A 632 27.59 4.60 1.73
C MET A 632 28.58 5.61 1.18
N SER A 633 29.82 5.54 1.61
CA SER A 633 30.91 6.35 1.06
C SER A 633 32.14 5.50 0.75
N VAL A 634 32.85 5.85 -0.30
CA VAL A 634 34.08 5.21 -0.77
C VAL A 634 35.10 6.29 -1.05
N GLU A 635 36.24 6.28 -0.35
CA GLU A 635 37.37 7.15 -0.69
C GLU A 635 37.98 6.69 -2.02
N VAL A 636 38.20 7.61 -2.93
CA VAL A 636 38.75 7.32 -4.23
C VAL A 636 39.98 8.19 -4.52
N ALA A 637 40.94 7.60 -5.20
CA ALA A 637 42.08 8.30 -5.78
C ALA A 637 42.07 8.04 -7.28
N ALA A 638 41.69 9.07 -8.03
CA ALA A 638 41.68 9.03 -9.50
C ALA A 638 42.83 9.90 -10.04
N GLY A 639 43.58 9.39 -10.99
CA GLY A 639 44.69 10.12 -11.60
C GLY A 639 45.11 9.52 -12.92
N PRO A 640 46.09 10.15 -13.63
CA PRO A 640 46.56 9.66 -14.92
C PRO A 640 47.15 8.23 -14.91
N SER A 641 47.54 7.73 -13.74
CA SER A 641 48.16 6.43 -13.52
C SER A 641 47.17 5.32 -13.13
N GLY A 642 45.85 5.65 -12.90
CA GLY A 642 44.84 4.67 -12.54
C GLY A 642 43.78 5.21 -11.59
N PHE A 643 42.90 4.32 -11.20
CA PHE A 643 41.80 4.55 -10.25
C PHE A 643 41.93 3.55 -9.10
N GLU A 644 41.88 4.06 -7.89
CA GLU A 644 41.86 3.24 -6.65
C GLU A 644 40.66 3.61 -5.81
N ALA A 645 40.02 2.62 -5.20
CA ALA A 645 38.87 2.79 -4.32
C ALA A 645 39.06 2.04 -3.01
N SER A 646 38.70 2.67 -1.89
CA SER A 646 38.68 2.01 -0.59
C SER A 646 37.45 1.09 -0.47
N ALA A 647 37.42 0.23 0.56
CA ALA A 647 36.19 -0.48 0.90
C ALA A 647 35.06 0.51 1.29
N PRO A 648 33.81 0.23 0.91
CA PRO A 648 32.67 1.07 1.28
C PRO A 648 32.49 1.21 2.79
N LYS A 649 32.20 2.42 3.26
CA LYS A 649 31.91 2.73 4.67
C LYS A 649 30.47 3.22 4.79
N LYS A 650 29.74 2.69 5.76
CA LYS A 650 28.38 3.16 6.09
C LYS A 650 28.47 4.57 6.68
N LEU A 651 27.64 5.48 6.18
CA LEU A 651 27.41 6.79 6.78
C LEU A 651 26.17 6.75 7.69
N PHE A 652 24.97 6.74 7.12
CA PHE A 652 23.73 6.72 7.86
C PHE A 652 22.58 6.10 7.04
N SER A 653 21.50 5.73 7.71
CA SER A 653 20.27 5.27 7.07
C SER A 653 19.40 6.47 6.69
N THR A 654 18.98 6.56 5.43
CA THR A 654 18.28 7.74 4.91
C THR A 654 16.77 7.68 5.12
N ASN A 655 16.20 6.56 5.58
CA ASN A 655 14.75 6.32 5.63
C ASN A 655 14.03 6.58 4.29
N LEU A 656 14.77 6.51 3.20
CA LEU A 656 14.17 6.50 1.87
C LEU A 656 13.29 5.25 1.73
N PRO A 657 12.18 5.32 1.00
CA PRO A 657 11.47 4.11 0.57
C PRO A 657 12.51 3.16 -0.03
N GLN A 658 12.42 1.86 0.28
CA GLN A 658 13.37 0.91 -0.30
C GLN A 658 13.30 1.00 -1.83
N LEU A 659 14.37 1.57 -2.40
CA LEU A 659 14.47 1.81 -3.82
C LEU A 659 14.83 0.50 -4.52
N THR A 660 13.82 -0.25 -4.90
CA THR A 660 13.94 -1.37 -5.85
C THR A 660 13.55 -0.93 -7.27
N VAL A 661 13.44 0.39 -7.48
CA VAL A 661 12.87 0.96 -8.70
C VAL A 661 14.00 1.55 -9.53
N ILE A 662 14.36 0.89 -10.62
CA ILE A 662 15.31 1.40 -11.64
C ILE A 662 14.91 2.81 -12.16
N GLY A 663 13.67 3.24 -11.95
CA GLY A 663 13.18 4.54 -12.42
C GLY A 663 13.47 5.75 -11.53
N MET A 664 14.12 5.59 -10.36
CA MET A 664 14.43 6.70 -9.45
C MET A 664 15.90 7.06 -9.48
N ARG A 665 16.25 8.14 -10.17
CA ARG A 665 17.65 8.49 -10.46
C ARG A 665 18.35 9.27 -9.36
N ASN A 666 17.66 10.15 -8.70
CA ASN A 666 18.24 11.09 -7.74
C ASN A 666 17.37 11.19 -6.50
N SER A 667 17.66 10.40 -5.46
CA SER A 667 16.95 10.50 -4.17
C SER A 667 17.71 11.35 -3.17
N TYR A 668 18.97 11.64 -3.45
CA TYR A 668 19.81 12.50 -2.61
C TYR A 668 20.80 13.29 -3.44
N LEU A 669 21.26 14.39 -2.87
CA LEU A 669 22.30 15.27 -3.44
C LEU A 669 23.42 15.48 -2.45
N VAL A 670 24.65 15.56 -2.94
CA VAL A 670 25.85 15.81 -2.13
C VAL A 670 26.15 17.30 -2.11
N ALA A 671 26.33 17.86 -0.93
CA ALA A 671 26.62 19.28 -0.74
C ALA A 671 27.87 19.50 0.15
N ASP A 672 28.46 20.70 0.06
CA ASP A 672 29.56 21.14 0.89
C ASP A 672 30.72 20.13 0.95
N ASN A 673 31.13 19.62 -0.19
CA ASN A 673 32.15 18.55 -0.27
C ASN A 673 31.85 17.36 0.64
N GLY A 674 30.64 16.82 0.60
CA GLY A 674 30.21 15.63 1.33
C GLY A 674 30.03 15.83 2.83
N ARG A 675 29.93 17.07 3.31
CA ARG A 675 29.62 17.38 4.71
C ARG A 675 28.12 17.40 4.99
N ARG A 676 27.30 17.73 3.97
CA ARG A 676 25.85 17.74 4.05
C ARG A 676 25.24 17.01 2.86
N PHE A 677 24.06 16.49 3.07
CA PHE A 677 23.27 15.81 2.05
C PHE A 677 21.85 16.35 2.06
N LEU A 678 21.31 16.65 0.88
CA LEU A 678 19.89 16.92 0.72
C LEU A 678 19.23 15.61 0.29
N VAL A 679 18.38 15.08 1.14
CA VAL A 679 17.74 13.76 0.93
C VAL A 679 16.24 13.96 0.77
N MET A 680 15.67 13.27 -0.18
CA MET A 680 14.23 13.26 -0.41
C MET A 680 13.60 12.20 0.48
N VAL A 681 13.11 12.56 1.64
CA VAL A 681 12.49 11.64 2.61
C VAL A 681 10.97 11.62 2.46
N VAL A 682 10.36 10.48 2.70
CA VAL A 682 8.92 10.43 2.94
C VAL A 682 8.70 10.83 4.39
N PRO A 683 7.95 11.90 4.67
CA PRO A 683 7.65 12.28 6.04
C PRO A 683 7.08 11.07 6.80
N ALA A 684 7.57 10.86 8.03
CA ALA A 684 7.04 9.83 8.89
C ALA A 684 5.59 10.20 9.25
N THR A 685 4.65 9.80 8.43
CA THR A 685 3.24 9.85 8.80
C THR A 685 2.97 8.64 9.70
N GLU A 686 2.34 8.85 10.84
CA GLU A 686 1.73 7.77 11.62
C GLU A 686 0.57 7.20 10.80
N SER A 687 0.91 6.49 9.72
CA SER A 687 -0.10 5.90 8.85
C SER A 687 -0.56 4.58 9.44
N ASP A 688 -1.69 4.63 10.11
CA ASP A 688 -2.42 3.46 10.54
C ASP A 688 -3.12 2.79 9.35
N VAL A 689 -3.24 1.48 9.45
CA VAL A 689 -4.06 0.71 8.51
C VAL A 689 -5.51 0.85 8.90
N GLN A 690 -6.31 1.40 8.01
CA GLN A 690 -7.75 1.50 8.19
C GLN A 690 -8.45 0.27 7.64
N VAL A 691 -9.45 -0.21 8.36
CA VAL A 691 -10.30 -1.35 7.98
C VAL A 691 -11.74 -0.88 7.92
N VAL A 692 -12.39 -1.13 6.79
CA VAL A 692 -13.82 -0.88 6.61
C VAL A 692 -14.52 -2.23 6.48
N LEU A 693 -15.26 -2.61 7.51
CA LEU A 693 -16.07 -3.83 7.50
C LEU A 693 -17.45 -3.50 6.94
N ASN A 694 -18.00 -4.41 6.14
CA ASN A 694 -19.30 -4.25 5.49
C ASN A 694 -19.36 -2.99 4.61
N TRP A 695 -18.25 -2.68 3.94
CA TRP A 695 -18.13 -1.48 3.11
C TRP A 695 -19.27 -1.27 2.08
N PRO A 696 -19.97 -2.31 1.52
CA PRO A 696 -21.08 -2.07 0.60
C PRO A 696 -22.24 -1.29 1.23
N GLU A 697 -22.34 -1.26 2.58
CA GLU A 697 -23.34 -0.45 3.27
C GLU A 697 -23.04 1.06 3.16
N ALA A 698 -21.78 1.44 2.88
CA ALA A 698 -21.42 2.85 2.62
C ALA A 698 -22.01 3.39 1.30
N LEU A 699 -22.36 2.51 0.36
CA LEU A 699 -22.93 2.87 -0.95
C LEU A 699 -24.45 3.07 -0.90
N ARG A 700 -25.08 2.71 0.20
CA ARG A 700 -26.52 2.87 0.39
C ARG A 700 -26.77 4.23 1.01
N ARG A 701 -27.22 5.17 0.19
CA ARG A 701 -27.81 6.42 0.70
C ARG A 701 -29.20 6.08 1.23
N ASP A 702 -29.51 6.49 2.47
CA ASP A 702 -30.85 6.43 3.04
C ASP A 702 -31.83 7.26 2.20
#